data_2cb9e64fed114f71bb76a9553a3131ea
#
_entry.id   2cb9e64fed114f71bb76a9553a3131ea
#
_cell.length_a   1.000
_cell.length_b   1.000
_cell.length_c   1.000
_cell.angle_alpha   90.00
_cell.angle_beta   90.00
_cell.angle_gamma   90.00
#
_symmetry.space_group_name_H-M   'P 1'
#
loop_
_entity.id
_entity.type
_entity.pdbx_description
1 polymer ?
#
loop_
_entity_poly.entity_id
_entity_poly.type
_entity_poly.pdbx_seq_one_letter_code
_entity_poly.pdbx_strand_id
1 'polypeptide(L)'
;MFAHALRMTRRDWRAGELRFLLLALVIAVAASSAVGFFVDRMNRALSRDAAQLLGADLLIRSDYPLDQAWRAEAARRDLSLADTVTFPSMATTGDGDRSDTRLVAVKAVSNTYPLRGALQLQRGAATETAQGAPGPGEVWVDQGFLTSRQITQGAALRLGDTTFKISATILLEQDRGAGFMSFAPRVMIALEDLPSTGLLQPGSRITYRLQVAGDAEQVRRYRLWLEEQIKRNDTRGIQLEALDAGRPEMRATLDRARQFLALVSLLTAMLSALAIALAARRFMQRHLDGVAMLRCLGLRQNELTQIYLIEFLLIALAGSVIGAIVGFAAHFLLLQWLGSLMQVALPPPGGLPLLQGILTGLLLLLGFALPPVLQLKNVPHNRVIRREQVAPQPFTLAGYLLALACFVTLLLWQTGELKMGLLTAGGFMAALVLFGGVAWALLRALRWSRGALDTPAWRFALDSLKRRPASSILQIISLSLGLMALLLLTVTRHDLLAAWQQSAPPDAPNHFIINIQPEQRAPIEDVLRSHGIHDAQLYPMIRGRLIQRNATVIGPQSFTDERAQRLIDREFNLSTMPTLPPANTLVQGRWFDTSARHQASVEQGIAKTLGLKLGDRLQFDVAGVPVETTITSIRKLDWGSMRVNFFVILDPATGASLPSTWITAVYLPPSKQALVNQLVRDYPNLTVVDVGSMVAQVQQVIGQVVSAVEFLFLFTLAAGVMVLSAAMLVSQHERAHESALLRALGATRAQLSRAQWVECALVGCSAGLLSAVGATAVGWVLANQVLDVEWVFRPTVLLVGLALGAASAFAGGWFGLHRVLSRPPILTLREG
;
A
#
# COMPACT_ATOMS: atom_id res chain seq x y z
N MET A 1 34.90 -33.09 9.20
CA MET A 1 33.53 -32.80 8.71
C MET A 1 33.49 -31.56 7.87
N PHE A 2 33.76 -30.36 8.42
CA PHE A 2 33.68 -29.09 7.69
C PHE A 2 34.52 -29.05 6.39
N ALA A 3 35.78 -29.49 6.44
CA ALA A 3 36.65 -29.53 5.27
C ALA A 3 36.15 -30.49 4.17
N HIS A 4 35.48 -31.58 4.53
CA HIS A 4 34.83 -32.48 3.58
C HIS A 4 33.59 -31.85 2.96
N ALA A 5 32.74 -31.21 3.74
CA ALA A 5 31.59 -30.48 3.25
C ALA A 5 32.00 -29.39 2.25
N LEU A 6 33.05 -28.60 2.56
CA LEU A 6 33.55 -27.54 1.69
C LEU A 6 34.08 -28.09 0.35
N ARG A 7 34.79 -29.27 0.36
CA ARG A 7 35.24 -29.94 -0.88
C ARG A 7 34.06 -30.45 -1.72
N MET A 8 33.03 -31.02 -1.08
CA MET A 8 31.80 -31.43 -1.76
C MET A 8 31.06 -30.22 -2.36
N THR A 9 30.85 -29.16 -1.59
CA THR A 9 30.24 -27.93 -2.10
C THR A 9 30.96 -27.39 -3.33
N ARG A 10 32.32 -27.37 -3.32
CA ARG A 10 33.12 -26.92 -4.47
C ARG A 10 32.96 -27.84 -5.67
N ARG A 11 32.88 -29.17 -5.45
CA ARG A 11 32.66 -30.16 -6.53
C ARG A 11 31.28 -29.97 -7.16
N ASP A 12 30.24 -29.87 -6.32
CA ASP A 12 28.84 -29.80 -6.77
C ASP A 12 28.50 -28.41 -7.35
N TRP A 13 29.24 -27.38 -6.91
CA TRP A 13 29.24 -26.07 -7.57
C TRP A 13 29.82 -26.15 -9.00
N ARG A 14 30.95 -26.83 -9.18
CA ARG A 14 31.56 -27.02 -10.51
C ARG A 14 30.69 -27.88 -11.41
N ALA A 15 30.01 -28.87 -10.88
CA ALA A 15 29.04 -29.71 -11.59
C ALA A 15 27.78 -28.93 -11.99
N GLY A 16 27.58 -27.70 -11.47
CA GLY A 16 26.45 -26.83 -11.77
C GLY A 16 25.16 -27.16 -11.02
N GLU A 17 25.19 -28.11 -10.08
CA GLU A 17 24.02 -28.61 -9.38
C GLU A 17 23.47 -27.59 -8.36
N LEU A 18 24.39 -26.88 -7.70
CA LEU A 18 24.06 -25.86 -6.69
C LEU A 18 23.75 -24.47 -7.28
N ARG A 19 24.16 -24.22 -8.52
CA ARG A 19 23.98 -22.88 -9.16
C ARG A 19 22.53 -22.48 -9.28
N PHE A 20 21.68 -23.43 -9.65
CA PHE A 20 20.26 -23.17 -9.81
C PHE A 20 19.57 -22.88 -8.47
N LEU A 21 19.91 -23.63 -7.43
CA LEU A 21 19.41 -23.42 -6.08
C LEU A 21 19.87 -22.07 -5.52
N LEU A 22 21.16 -21.73 -5.70
CA LEU A 22 21.67 -20.42 -5.30
C LEU A 22 20.96 -19.29 -6.04
N LEU A 23 20.77 -19.39 -7.36
CA LEU A 23 20.09 -18.37 -8.14
C LEU A 23 18.64 -18.16 -7.68
N ALA A 24 17.90 -19.23 -7.43
CA ALA A 24 16.54 -19.12 -6.90
C ALA A 24 16.52 -18.42 -5.53
N LEU A 25 17.47 -18.76 -4.67
CA LEU A 25 17.60 -18.13 -3.35
C LEU A 25 17.99 -16.64 -3.47
N VAL A 26 18.94 -16.32 -4.34
CA VAL A 26 19.35 -14.91 -4.60
C VAL A 26 18.17 -14.08 -5.09
N ILE A 27 17.36 -14.58 -6.03
CA ILE A 27 16.17 -13.87 -6.53
C ILE A 27 15.15 -13.63 -5.41
N ALA A 28 14.88 -14.65 -4.58
CA ALA A 28 13.94 -14.51 -3.46
C ALA A 28 14.39 -13.46 -2.45
N VAL A 29 15.65 -13.55 -2.03
CA VAL A 29 16.23 -12.62 -1.04
C VAL A 29 16.38 -11.23 -1.62
N ALA A 30 16.80 -11.10 -2.89
CA ALA A 30 16.91 -9.81 -3.55
C ALA A 30 15.55 -9.10 -3.66
N ALA A 31 14.51 -9.82 -4.05
CA ALA A 31 13.15 -9.26 -4.10
C ALA A 31 12.67 -8.78 -2.72
N SER A 32 12.79 -9.66 -1.71
CA SER A 32 12.37 -9.34 -0.34
C SER A 32 13.16 -8.17 0.25
N SER A 33 14.49 -8.14 0.05
CA SER A 33 15.36 -7.07 0.53
C SER A 33 15.10 -5.75 -0.20
N ALA A 34 14.94 -5.77 -1.54
CA ALA A 34 14.64 -4.56 -2.32
C ALA A 34 13.32 -3.90 -1.87
N VAL A 35 12.26 -4.71 -1.67
CA VAL A 35 10.99 -4.24 -1.10
C VAL A 35 11.20 -3.68 0.30
N GLY A 36 11.91 -4.43 1.16
CA GLY A 36 12.16 -4.02 2.55
C GLY A 36 12.88 -2.68 2.63
N PHE A 37 13.96 -2.47 1.85
CA PHE A 37 14.68 -1.20 1.80
C PHE A 37 13.82 -0.04 1.27
N PHE A 38 13.04 -0.29 0.22
CA PHE A 38 12.16 0.74 -0.34
C PHE A 38 11.08 1.16 0.68
N VAL A 39 10.40 0.19 1.30
CA VAL A 39 9.36 0.44 2.31
C VAL A 39 9.93 1.13 3.56
N ASP A 40 11.10 0.71 4.05
CA ASP A 40 11.77 1.35 5.19
C ASP A 40 12.08 2.83 4.92
N ARG A 41 12.68 3.13 3.76
CA ARG A 41 12.99 4.51 3.37
C ARG A 41 11.75 5.36 3.17
N MET A 42 10.72 4.79 2.54
CA MET A 42 9.44 5.48 2.35
C MET A 42 8.78 5.82 3.70
N ASN A 43 8.72 4.85 4.62
CA ASN A 43 8.16 5.07 5.95
C ASN A 43 8.92 6.16 6.71
N ARG A 44 10.25 6.16 6.64
CA ARG A 44 11.09 7.20 7.29
C ARG A 44 10.90 8.57 6.64
N ALA A 45 10.81 8.64 5.31
CA ALA A 45 10.52 9.89 4.61
C ALA A 45 9.17 10.46 5.04
N LEU A 46 8.15 9.62 5.07
CA LEU A 46 6.80 10.02 5.48
C LEU A 46 6.72 10.44 6.94
N SER A 47 7.41 9.73 7.83
CA SER A 47 7.49 10.13 9.24
C SER A 47 8.19 11.48 9.38
N ARG A 48 9.26 11.72 8.61
CA ARG A 48 9.94 13.02 8.57
C ARG A 48 9.04 14.13 8.04
N ASP A 49 8.34 13.88 6.93
CA ASP A 49 7.45 14.86 6.32
C ASP A 49 6.24 15.14 7.23
N ALA A 50 5.70 14.10 7.90
CA ALA A 50 4.66 14.27 8.90
C ALA A 50 5.14 15.11 10.10
N ALA A 51 6.37 14.87 10.58
CA ALA A 51 6.97 15.67 11.64
C ALA A 51 7.12 17.15 11.23
N GLN A 52 7.51 17.42 9.99
CA GLN A 52 7.60 18.77 9.45
C GLN A 52 6.24 19.45 9.35
N LEU A 53 5.20 18.71 8.91
CA LEU A 53 3.83 19.24 8.82
C LEU A 53 3.19 19.48 10.19
N LEU A 54 3.61 18.76 11.24
CA LEU A 54 3.19 19.01 12.63
C LEU A 54 4.06 20.09 13.30
N GLY A 55 5.24 20.37 12.76
CA GLY A 55 6.27 21.18 13.41
C GLY A 55 6.93 20.49 14.60
N ALA A 56 6.63 19.20 14.84
CA ALA A 56 7.02 18.42 16.02
C ALA A 56 6.90 16.91 15.78
N ASP A 57 7.41 16.10 16.72
CA ASP A 57 7.21 14.65 16.74
C ASP A 57 5.88 14.27 17.43
N LEU A 58 5.41 15.11 18.37
CA LEU A 58 4.11 15.03 19.03
C LEU A 58 3.56 16.44 19.21
N LEU A 59 2.29 16.65 18.84
CA LEU A 59 1.57 17.89 19.03
C LEU A 59 0.41 17.68 20.00
N ILE A 60 0.39 18.47 21.04
CA ILE A 60 -0.69 18.53 22.03
C ILE A 60 -1.48 19.80 21.74
N ARG A 61 -2.74 19.64 21.38
CA ARG A 61 -3.65 20.73 21.07
C ARG A 61 -4.72 20.84 22.13
N SER A 62 -5.02 22.05 22.58
CA SER A 62 -6.08 22.31 23.56
C SER A 62 -6.76 23.66 23.25
N ASP A 63 -8.04 23.76 23.61
CA ASP A 63 -8.79 25.02 23.61
C ASP A 63 -8.60 25.82 24.92
N TYR A 64 -7.85 25.25 25.88
CA TYR A 64 -7.50 25.84 27.18
C TYR A 64 -5.99 25.90 27.37
N PRO A 65 -5.48 26.79 28.23
CA PRO A 65 -4.05 26.83 28.58
C PRO A 65 -3.57 25.47 29.08
N LEU A 66 -2.41 25.04 28.58
CA LEU A 66 -1.83 23.73 28.89
C LEU A 66 -1.12 23.74 30.26
N ASP A 67 -1.22 22.63 31.00
CA ASP A 67 -0.65 22.48 32.33
C ASP A 67 0.89 22.58 32.32
N GLN A 68 1.46 23.28 33.29
CA GLN A 68 2.92 23.37 33.47
C GLN A 68 3.53 22.02 33.83
N ALA A 69 2.81 21.13 34.51
CA ALA A 69 3.29 19.79 34.84
C ALA A 69 3.69 18.99 33.61
N TRP A 70 3.02 19.20 32.46
CA TRP A 70 3.33 18.52 31.21
C TRP A 70 4.66 18.99 30.61
N ARG A 71 4.95 20.30 30.74
CA ARG A 71 6.23 20.87 30.30
C ARG A 71 7.37 20.38 31.19
N ALA A 72 7.14 20.34 32.50
CA ALA A 72 8.13 19.84 33.46
C ALA A 72 8.48 18.37 33.23
N GLU A 73 7.48 17.54 32.92
CA GLU A 73 7.72 16.12 32.65
C GLU A 73 8.43 15.90 31.31
N ALA A 74 8.11 16.69 30.28
CA ALA A 74 8.82 16.65 29.01
C ALA A 74 10.30 17.06 29.17
N ALA A 75 10.57 18.11 29.97
CA ALA A 75 11.93 18.54 30.29
C ALA A 75 12.73 17.48 31.05
N ARG A 76 12.10 16.74 31.99
CA ARG A 76 12.75 15.60 32.68
C ARG A 76 13.19 14.48 31.75
N ARG A 77 12.56 14.38 30.56
CA ARG A 77 12.83 13.37 29.53
C ARG A 77 13.74 13.88 28.43
N ASP A 78 14.39 15.03 28.61
CA ASP A 78 15.24 15.68 27.61
C ASP A 78 14.51 15.92 26.25
N LEU A 79 13.20 16.25 26.33
CA LEU A 79 12.42 16.58 25.15
C LEU A 79 12.44 18.10 24.91
N SER A 80 12.61 18.47 23.66
CA SER A 80 12.50 19.86 23.20
C SER A 80 11.05 20.29 23.12
N LEU A 81 10.75 21.52 23.54
CA LEU A 81 9.41 22.07 23.58
C LEU A 81 9.32 23.38 22.82
N ALA A 82 8.18 23.59 22.16
CA ALA A 82 7.79 24.89 21.60
C ALA A 82 6.29 25.12 21.85
N ASP A 83 5.96 26.27 22.34
CA ASP A 83 4.59 26.70 22.58
C ASP A 83 4.11 27.57 21.42
N THR A 84 2.88 27.34 20.97
CA THR A 84 2.22 28.20 19.99
C THR A 84 0.77 28.44 20.37
N VAL A 85 0.30 29.66 20.16
CA VAL A 85 -1.09 30.06 20.39
C VAL A 85 -1.65 30.64 19.10
N THR A 86 -2.77 30.11 18.63
CA THR A 86 -3.39 30.55 17.36
C THR A 86 -4.83 30.97 17.59
N PHE A 87 -5.22 32.14 17.06
CA PHE A 87 -6.58 32.66 17.13
C PHE A 87 -6.87 33.64 15.99
N PRO A 88 -8.17 33.86 15.64
CA PRO A 88 -8.58 34.92 14.73
C PRO A 88 -8.52 36.30 15.41
N SER A 89 -8.04 37.30 14.71
CA SER A 89 -8.07 38.70 15.18
C SER A 89 -8.18 39.68 14.01
N MET A 90 -8.45 40.90 14.32
CA MET A 90 -8.43 42.01 13.35
C MET A 90 -7.08 42.72 13.39
N ALA A 91 -6.43 42.82 12.24
CA ALA A 91 -5.19 43.55 12.09
C ALA A 91 -5.47 44.87 11.35
N THR A 92 -4.99 45.97 11.89
CA THR A 92 -5.19 47.30 11.31
C THR A 92 -3.85 47.86 10.83
N THR A 93 -3.84 48.38 9.60
CA THR A 93 -2.68 49.06 8.99
C THR A 93 -3.09 50.48 8.57
N GLY A 94 -2.15 51.43 8.63
CA GLY A 94 -2.41 52.86 8.35
C GLY A 94 -2.94 53.64 9.54
N ASP A 95 -2.92 54.96 9.46
CA ASP A 95 -3.35 55.87 10.53
C ASP A 95 -4.57 56.69 10.10
N GLY A 96 -5.47 56.96 11.08
CA GLY A 96 -6.65 57.84 10.89
C GLY A 96 -7.63 57.33 9.83
N ASP A 97 -8.13 58.26 8.98
CA ASP A 97 -9.13 57.94 7.94
C ASP A 97 -8.65 56.94 6.86
N ARG A 98 -7.35 56.62 6.81
CA ARG A 98 -6.77 55.62 5.90
C ARG A 98 -6.48 54.26 6.58
N SER A 99 -7.06 54.06 7.76
CA SER A 99 -6.91 52.79 8.44
C SER A 99 -7.69 51.67 7.72
N ASP A 100 -7.00 50.56 7.43
CA ASP A 100 -7.60 49.34 6.85
C ASP A 100 -7.52 48.23 7.87
N THR A 101 -8.66 47.61 8.15
CA THR A 101 -8.78 46.55 9.15
C THR A 101 -9.19 45.23 8.49
N ARG A 102 -8.45 44.18 8.74
CA ARG A 102 -8.66 42.86 8.12
C ARG A 102 -8.60 41.73 9.12
N LEU A 103 -9.44 40.68 8.88
CA LEU A 103 -9.37 39.44 9.63
C LEU A 103 -8.09 38.68 9.26
N VAL A 104 -7.32 38.33 10.27
CA VAL A 104 -6.07 37.56 10.16
C VAL A 104 -6.05 36.39 11.13
N ALA A 105 -5.26 35.38 10.81
CA ALA A 105 -4.94 34.31 11.72
C ALA A 105 -3.64 34.67 12.47
N VAL A 106 -3.76 35.13 13.71
CA VAL A 106 -2.60 35.42 14.55
C VAL A 106 -2.05 34.10 15.09
N LYS A 107 -0.72 33.95 15.01
CA LYS A 107 0.03 32.84 15.63
C LYS A 107 1.17 33.41 16.46
N ALA A 108 1.06 33.29 17.75
CA ALA A 108 2.14 33.61 18.69
C ALA A 108 3.01 32.38 18.90
N VAL A 109 4.33 32.50 18.79
CA VAL A 109 5.27 31.39 18.81
C VAL A 109 6.42 31.62 19.78
N SER A 110 6.89 30.56 20.45
CA SER A 110 8.08 30.60 21.30
C SER A 110 9.37 30.63 20.46
N ASN A 111 10.49 31.02 21.09
CA ASN A 111 11.78 31.13 20.42
C ASN A 111 12.35 29.78 19.91
N THR A 112 11.81 28.67 20.36
CA THR A 112 12.20 27.32 19.91
C THR A 112 11.42 26.82 18.70
N TYR A 113 10.44 27.55 18.22
CA TYR A 113 9.57 27.17 17.10
C TYR A 113 10.26 27.37 15.74
N PRO A 114 10.03 26.48 14.73
CA PRO A 114 9.45 25.15 14.83
C PRO A 114 10.49 24.11 15.27
N LEU A 115 10.07 23.06 15.99
CA LEU A 115 10.98 21.98 16.42
C LEU A 115 11.36 21.04 15.28
N ARG A 116 10.48 20.91 14.28
CA ARG A 116 10.69 20.14 13.07
C ARG A 116 10.29 20.96 11.87
N GLY A 117 11.02 20.78 10.75
CA GLY A 117 10.83 21.61 9.57
C GLY A 117 11.50 22.97 9.69
N ALA A 118 11.10 23.91 8.84
CA ALA A 118 11.66 25.26 8.79
C ALA A 118 10.65 26.26 8.25
N LEU A 119 10.77 27.51 8.71
CA LEU A 119 10.09 28.66 8.12
C LEU A 119 10.95 29.24 6.99
N GLN A 120 10.34 29.57 5.86
CA GLN A 120 11.00 30.39 4.84
C GLN A 120 10.47 31.81 4.94
N LEU A 121 11.37 32.72 5.19
CA LEU A 121 11.09 34.13 5.31
C LEU A 121 11.78 34.92 4.19
N GLN A 122 11.16 36.00 3.75
CA GLN A 122 11.75 36.97 2.86
C GLN A 122 11.96 38.27 3.63
N ARG A 123 13.23 38.72 3.69
CA ARG A 123 13.61 40.04 4.21
C ARG A 123 14.20 40.86 3.08
N GLY A 124 13.43 41.86 2.60
CA GLY A 124 13.80 42.57 1.38
C GLY A 124 13.86 41.67 0.15
N ALA A 125 15.02 41.56 -0.48
CA ALA A 125 15.25 40.65 -1.61
C ALA A 125 15.80 39.26 -1.22
N ALA A 126 16.23 39.07 0.02
CA ALA A 126 16.83 37.83 0.48
C ALA A 126 15.78 36.87 1.03
N THR A 127 15.87 35.57 0.64
CA THR A 127 15.09 34.47 1.23
C THR A 127 15.98 33.74 2.22
N GLU A 128 15.52 33.59 3.44
CA GLU A 128 16.25 32.91 4.51
C GLU A 128 15.38 31.82 5.15
N THR A 129 16.03 30.78 5.66
CA THR A 129 15.40 29.77 6.49
C THR A 129 15.52 30.20 7.94
N ALA A 130 14.40 30.46 8.60
CA ALA A 130 14.36 30.94 9.95
C ALA A 130 13.92 29.86 10.93
N GLN A 131 14.47 29.94 12.13
CA GLN A 131 13.99 29.24 13.33
C GLN A 131 13.85 30.29 14.44
N GLY A 132 12.84 30.16 15.28
CA GLY A 132 12.56 31.09 16.38
C GLY A 132 11.33 31.97 16.11
N ALA A 133 11.15 32.95 16.99
CA ALA A 133 10.07 33.92 16.93
C ALA A 133 10.51 35.24 16.27
N PRO A 134 9.58 36.09 15.84
CA PRO A 134 9.88 37.50 15.53
C PRO A 134 10.57 38.18 16.71
N GLY A 135 11.36 39.22 16.43
CA GLY A 135 11.94 40.06 17.48
C GLY A 135 10.88 40.80 18.28
N PRO A 136 11.20 41.28 19.50
CA PRO A 136 10.25 42.07 20.31
C PRO A 136 9.70 43.28 19.53
N GLY A 137 8.38 43.43 19.48
CA GLY A 137 7.72 44.48 18.71
C GLY A 137 7.77 44.30 17.19
N GLU A 138 8.23 43.13 16.69
CA GLU A 138 8.23 42.81 15.29
C GLU A 138 7.16 41.75 14.93
N VAL A 139 6.78 41.74 13.65
CA VAL A 139 5.80 40.78 13.14
C VAL A 139 6.18 40.27 11.76
N TRP A 140 5.97 38.99 11.53
CA TRP A 140 6.07 38.36 10.21
C TRP A 140 4.68 38.16 9.64
N VAL A 141 4.48 38.49 8.37
CA VAL A 141 3.17 38.45 7.70
C VAL A 141 3.23 37.60 6.44
N ASP A 142 2.11 37.01 6.08
CA ASP A 142 1.93 36.27 4.85
C ASP A 142 2.08 37.18 3.60
N GLN A 143 2.63 36.66 2.52
CA GLN A 143 2.75 37.37 1.24
C GLN A 143 1.39 37.88 0.74
N GLY A 144 0.31 37.10 0.93
CA GLY A 144 -1.05 37.47 0.56
C GLY A 144 -1.58 38.69 1.34
N PHE A 145 -1.09 38.93 2.57
CA PHE A 145 -1.41 40.11 3.35
C PHE A 145 -0.80 41.38 2.73
N LEU A 146 0.46 41.30 2.29
CA LEU A 146 1.17 42.45 1.70
C LEU A 146 0.64 42.81 0.29
N THR A 147 0.47 41.79 -0.57
CA THR A 147 0.07 41.97 -1.97
C THR A 147 -1.34 42.51 -2.12
N SER A 148 -2.25 42.21 -1.24
CA SER A 148 -3.67 42.62 -1.34
C SER A 148 -3.87 44.13 -1.21
N ARG A 149 -2.93 44.84 -0.60
CA ARG A 149 -3.05 46.31 -0.34
C ARG A 149 -1.78 47.14 -0.62
N GLN A 150 -0.80 46.55 -1.31
CA GLN A 150 0.48 47.21 -1.60
C GLN A 150 1.23 47.69 -0.34
N ILE A 151 1.08 46.96 0.76
CA ILE A 151 1.79 47.23 2.01
C ILE A 151 3.24 46.76 1.84
N THR A 152 4.19 47.59 2.26
CA THR A 152 5.61 47.28 2.18
C THR A 152 6.14 46.75 3.52
N GLN A 153 7.22 45.96 3.48
CA GLN A 153 7.98 45.61 4.69
C GLN A 153 8.44 46.94 5.37
N GLY A 154 8.44 46.94 6.71
CA GLY A 154 8.73 48.13 7.49
C GLY A 154 7.50 48.94 7.95
N ALA A 155 6.31 48.68 7.37
CA ALA A 155 5.07 49.32 7.77
C ALA A 155 4.63 48.91 9.20
N ALA A 156 3.85 49.78 9.84
CA ALA A 156 3.25 49.53 11.14
C ALA A 156 1.97 48.70 11.00
N LEU A 157 1.81 47.68 11.86
CA LEU A 157 0.64 46.82 11.98
C LEU A 157 0.13 46.87 13.41
N ARG A 158 -1.09 47.31 13.66
CA ARG A 158 -1.72 47.27 14.97
C ARG A 158 -2.51 45.96 15.19
N LEU A 159 -2.21 45.29 16.29
CA LEU A 159 -2.92 44.12 16.76
C LEU A 159 -3.39 44.36 18.21
N GLY A 160 -4.70 44.50 18.40
CA GLY A 160 -5.25 44.87 19.70
C GLY A 160 -4.69 46.26 20.15
N ASP A 161 -4.10 46.29 21.33
CA ASP A 161 -3.55 47.49 21.94
C ASP A 161 -2.10 47.82 21.52
N THR A 162 -1.43 46.88 20.82
CA THR A 162 0.01 46.99 20.47
C THR A 162 0.22 47.18 18.97
N THR A 163 1.20 48.03 18.64
CA THR A 163 1.65 48.27 17.27
C THR A 163 2.99 47.58 17.02
N PHE A 164 3.06 46.80 15.99
CA PHE A 164 4.22 46.01 15.57
C PHE A 164 4.80 46.52 14.25
N LYS A 165 6.07 46.30 14.01
CA LYS A 165 6.75 46.57 12.74
C LYS A 165 6.82 45.29 11.90
N ILE A 166 6.37 45.34 10.65
CA ILE A 166 6.49 44.21 9.71
C ILE A 166 7.97 44.04 9.32
N SER A 167 8.63 43.00 9.83
CA SER A 167 10.07 42.78 9.62
C SER A 167 10.37 41.76 8.53
N ALA A 168 9.47 40.80 8.26
CA ALA A 168 9.65 39.80 7.22
C ALA A 168 8.31 39.29 6.65
N THR A 169 8.40 38.68 5.46
CA THR A 169 7.27 38.03 4.79
C THR A 169 7.41 36.51 4.90
N ILE A 170 6.36 35.79 5.33
CA ILE A 170 6.31 34.35 5.40
C ILE A 170 6.04 33.83 3.98
N LEU A 171 7.01 33.10 3.41
CA LEU A 171 6.88 32.42 2.12
C LEU A 171 6.35 30.99 2.30
N LEU A 172 6.84 30.29 3.35
CA LEU A 172 6.44 28.91 3.63
C LEU A 172 6.37 28.67 5.14
N GLU A 173 5.20 28.24 5.60
CA GLU A 173 4.94 27.72 6.95
C GLU A 173 4.42 26.29 6.81
N GLN A 174 5.24 25.30 7.16
CA GLN A 174 4.92 23.88 6.94
C GLN A 174 3.79 23.39 7.84
N ASP A 175 3.70 23.84 9.09
CA ASP A 175 2.71 23.45 10.09
C ASP A 175 1.45 24.35 10.11
N ARG A 176 1.15 25.01 9.00
CA ARG A 176 -0.01 25.92 8.89
C ARG A 176 -1.34 25.22 9.18
N GLY A 177 -1.40 23.87 8.94
CA GLY A 177 -2.59 23.07 9.13
C GLY A 177 -3.60 23.25 7.98
N ALA A 178 -4.71 22.48 8.04
CA ALA A 178 -5.77 22.47 7.02
C ALA A 178 -7.13 23.01 7.55
N GLY A 179 -7.15 23.70 8.67
CA GLY A 179 -8.37 24.26 9.25
C GLY A 179 -8.85 25.52 8.53
N PHE A 180 -10.11 25.90 8.71
CA PHE A 180 -10.71 27.12 8.11
C PHE A 180 -9.86 28.39 8.35
N MET A 181 -9.29 28.53 9.55
CA MET A 181 -8.41 29.65 9.89
C MET A 181 -7.05 29.62 9.18
N SER A 182 -6.66 28.48 8.61
CA SER A 182 -5.42 28.38 7.85
C SER A 182 -5.47 29.12 6.50
N PHE A 183 -6.67 29.48 6.04
CA PHE A 183 -6.88 30.24 4.80
C PHE A 183 -6.86 31.76 5.03
N ALA A 184 -7.08 32.24 6.27
CA ALA A 184 -6.90 33.65 6.58
C ALA A 184 -5.41 34.05 6.50
N PRO A 185 -5.08 35.28 6.10
CA PRO A 185 -3.69 35.73 6.08
C PRO A 185 -3.02 35.51 7.43
N ARG A 186 -1.80 34.96 7.41
CA ARG A 186 -1.03 34.64 8.63
C ARG A 186 -0.32 35.92 9.13
N VAL A 187 -0.42 36.13 10.42
CA VAL A 187 0.35 37.11 11.16
C VAL A 187 1.02 36.43 12.35
N MET A 188 2.35 36.44 12.39
CA MET A 188 3.13 35.76 13.39
C MET A 188 3.85 36.73 14.32
N ILE A 189 3.67 36.55 15.64
CA ILE A 189 4.29 37.40 16.70
C ILE A 189 5.07 36.51 17.68
N ALA A 190 5.93 37.14 18.47
CA ALA A 190 6.55 36.45 19.60
C ALA A 190 5.50 36.11 20.67
N LEU A 191 5.63 34.95 21.32
CA LEU A 191 4.71 34.55 22.39
C LEU A 191 4.80 35.51 23.60
N GLU A 192 5.97 36.08 23.81
CA GLU A 192 6.24 37.06 24.88
C GLU A 192 5.50 38.38 24.69
N ASP A 193 5.24 38.79 23.43
CA ASP A 193 4.50 39.99 23.08
C ASP A 193 2.97 39.81 23.18
N LEU A 194 2.46 38.58 23.24
CA LEU A 194 1.04 38.28 23.21
C LEU A 194 0.22 38.92 24.35
N PRO A 195 0.69 38.96 25.62
CA PRO A 195 -0.05 39.60 26.69
C PRO A 195 -0.26 41.10 26.47
N SER A 196 0.72 41.83 25.86
CA SER A 196 0.64 43.25 25.60
C SER A 196 -0.42 43.65 24.59
N THR A 197 -0.87 42.69 23.75
CA THR A 197 -1.90 42.93 22.73
C THR A 197 -3.31 43.07 23.29
N GLY A 198 -3.58 42.59 24.52
CA GLY A 198 -4.92 42.55 25.11
C GLY A 198 -5.94 41.65 24.39
N LEU A 199 -5.49 40.82 23.44
CA LEU A 199 -6.36 40.00 22.58
C LEU A 199 -6.85 38.71 23.24
N LEU A 200 -6.20 38.26 24.30
CA LEU A 200 -6.63 37.05 25.05
C LEU A 200 -7.76 37.42 26.02
N GLN A 201 -9.01 37.25 25.58
CA GLN A 201 -10.19 37.53 26.39
C GLN A 201 -11.01 36.25 26.64
N PRO A 202 -11.74 36.15 27.77
CA PRO A 202 -12.68 35.08 28.01
C PRO A 202 -13.70 34.97 26.89
N GLY A 203 -13.86 33.74 26.32
CA GLY A 203 -14.75 33.50 25.19
C GLY A 203 -14.11 33.60 23.79
N SER A 204 -12.86 34.03 23.69
CA SER A 204 -12.13 33.97 22.43
C SER A 204 -11.87 32.52 21.99
N ARG A 205 -11.99 32.26 20.66
CA ARG A 205 -11.62 30.95 20.08
C ARG A 205 -10.10 30.85 19.96
N ILE A 206 -9.45 30.39 21.02
CA ILE A 206 -8.00 30.27 21.13
C ILE A 206 -7.63 28.79 21.03
N THR A 207 -6.61 28.49 20.25
CA THR A 207 -6.02 27.15 20.21
C THR A 207 -4.60 27.22 20.76
N TYR A 208 -4.37 26.55 21.87
CA TYR A 208 -3.05 26.35 22.49
C TYR A 208 -2.44 25.07 21.93
N ARG A 209 -1.16 25.13 21.56
CA ARG A 209 -0.43 23.98 21.05
C ARG A 209 0.91 23.88 21.74
N LEU A 210 1.21 22.71 22.28
CA LEU A 210 2.54 22.34 22.78
C LEU A 210 3.14 21.35 21.79
N GLN A 211 4.20 21.78 21.15
CA GLN A 211 5.00 20.96 20.24
C GLN A 211 6.09 20.27 21.06
N VAL A 212 6.30 18.97 20.83
CA VAL A 212 7.28 18.14 21.52
C VAL A 212 8.13 17.41 20.51
N ALA A 213 9.45 17.46 20.65
CA ALA A 213 10.37 16.73 19.78
C ALA A 213 11.53 16.14 20.58
N GLY A 214 12.06 15.00 20.12
CA GLY A 214 13.20 14.34 20.77
C GLY A 214 13.45 12.94 20.24
N ASP A 215 14.05 12.09 21.06
CA ASP A 215 14.20 10.68 20.73
C ASP A 215 12.85 9.97 20.65
N ALA A 216 12.67 9.13 19.62
CA ALA A 216 11.40 8.49 19.31
C ALA A 216 10.84 7.65 20.48
N GLU A 217 11.71 6.97 21.24
CA GLU A 217 11.31 6.16 22.37
C GLU A 217 10.89 7.04 23.56
N GLN A 218 11.59 8.15 23.81
CA GLN A 218 11.23 9.10 24.84
C GLN A 218 9.91 9.81 24.53
N VAL A 219 9.70 10.22 23.28
CA VAL A 219 8.44 10.82 22.82
C VAL A 219 7.29 9.82 22.99
N ARG A 220 7.50 8.54 22.65
CA ARG A 220 6.50 7.49 22.83
C ARG A 220 6.15 7.28 24.31
N ARG A 221 7.14 7.22 25.20
CA ARG A 221 6.92 7.08 26.66
C ARG A 221 6.21 8.30 27.23
N TYR A 222 6.57 9.49 26.78
CA TYR A 222 5.89 10.71 27.17
C TYR A 222 4.44 10.73 26.74
N ARG A 223 4.15 10.33 25.50
CA ARG A 223 2.78 10.21 24.98
C ARG A 223 1.93 9.26 25.82
N LEU A 224 2.43 8.06 26.13
CA LEU A 224 1.70 7.08 26.95
C LEU A 224 1.41 7.62 28.35
N TRP A 225 2.39 8.27 28.97
CA TRP A 225 2.20 8.94 30.25
C TRP A 225 1.11 10.03 30.18
N LEU A 226 1.14 10.84 29.12
CA LEU A 226 0.18 11.93 28.91
C LEU A 226 -1.23 11.40 28.67
N GLU A 227 -1.40 10.35 27.87
CA GLU A 227 -2.68 9.67 27.65
C GLU A 227 -3.28 9.15 28.98
N GLU A 228 -2.43 8.66 29.88
CA GLU A 228 -2.85 8.22 31.20
C GLU A 228 -3.26 9.40 32.10
N GLN A 229 -2.54 10.53 32.06
CA GLN A 229 -2.90 11.74 32.81
C GLN A 229 -4.22 12.34 32.33
N ILE A 230 -4.41 12.44 31.01
CA ILE A 230 -5.67 12.96 30.41
C ILE A 230 -6.86 12.09 30.84
N LYS A 231 -6.71 10.75 30.85
CA LYS A 231 -7.76 9.83 31.33
C LYS A 231 -8.04 9.98 32.83
N ARG A 232 -7.01 10.13 33.64
CA ARG A 232 -7.18 10.27 35.13
C ARG A 232 -7.88 11.57 35.52
N ASN A 233 -7.58 12.65 34.82
CA ASN A 233 -8.06 13.99 35.18
C ASN A 233 -9.35 14.38 34.43
N ASP A 234 -9.95 13.48 33.63
CA ASP A 234 -11.11 13.74 32.74
C ASP A 234 -10.99 15.10 32.01
N THR A 235 -9.77 15.44 31.54
CA THR A 235 -9.47 16.73 30.93
C THR A 235 -10.02 16.76 29.51
N ARG A 236 -11.09 17.53 29.30
CA ARG A 236 -11.77 17.66 28.01
C ARG A 236 -11.08 18.67 27.11
N GLY A 237 -11.27 18.53 25.79
CA GLY A 237 -10.77 19.49 24.80
C GLY A 237 -9.29 19.33 24.44
N ILE A 238 -8.63 18.23 24.87
CA ILE A 238 -7.25 17.94 24.53
C ILE A 238 -7.19 16.94 23.38
N GLN A 239 -6.41 17.25 22.36
CA GLN A 239 -6.15 16.37 21.23
C GLN A 239 -4.65 16.11 21.13
N LEU A 240 -4.28 14.83 21.05
CA LEU A 240 -2.91 14.40 20.80
C LEU A 240 -2.78 14.05 19.33
N GLU A 241 -1.97 14.80 18.62
CA GLU A 241 -1.63 14.53 17.22
C GLU A 241 -0.17 14.04 17.19
N ALA A 242 0.01 12.74 17.01
CA ALA A 242 1.32 12.13 16.84
C ALA A 242 1.62 11.90 15.35
N LEU A 243 2.86 11.61 15.03
CA LEU A 243 3.29 11.23 13.67
C LEU A 243 2.41 10.12 13.09
N ASP A 244 1.87 9.29 13.98
CA ASP A 244 0.94 8.22 13.63
C ASP A 244 -0.46 8.70 13.26
N ALA A 245 -0.92 9.87 13.62
CA ALA A 245 -2.28 10.38 13.42
C ALA A 245 -2.39 11.36 12.24
N GLY A 246 -1.27 11.73 11.58
CA GLY A 246 -1.26 12.66 10.47
C GLY A 246 -1.96 12.10 9.22
N ARG A 247 -2.89 12.84 8.66
CA ARG A 247 -3.65 12.63 7.41
C ARG A 247 -4.08 11.18 7.15
N PRO A 248 -5.24 10.74 7.70
CA PRO A 248 -5.72 9.35 7.57
C PRO A 248 -5.85 8.86 6.13
N GLU A 249 -6.15 9.76 5.18
CA GLU A 249 -6.35 9.41 3.76
C GLU A 249 -5.02 9.04 3.09
N MET A 250 -3.96 9.77 3.37
CA MET A 250 -2.63 9.47 2.83
C MET A 250 -2.07 8.17 3.43
N ARG A 251 -2.32 7.91 4.71
CA ARG A 251 -2.01 6.64 5.36
C ARG A 251 -2.73 5.47 4.71
N ALA A 252 -4.04 5.58 4.52
CA ALA A 252 -4.82 4.50 3.89
C ALA A 252 -4.26 4.13 2.50
N THR A 253 -3.85 5.13 1.71
CA THR A 253 -3.23 4.90 0.39
C THR A 253 -1.87 4.22 0.52
N LEU A 254 -1.05 4.63 1.48
CA LEU A 254 0.27 4.04 1.72
C LEU A 254 0.20 2.64 2.32
N ASP A 255 -0.75 2.40 3.22
CA ASP A 255 -0.99 1.07 3.78
C ASP A 255 -1.43 0.09 2.68
N ARG A 256 -2.31 0.51 1.77
CA ARG A 256 -2.66 -0.29 0.57
C ARG A 256 -1.45 -0.54 -0.32
N ALA A 257 -0.63 0.48 -0.56
CA ALA A 257 0.61 0.33 -1.32
C ALA A 257 1.58 -0.66 -0.67
N ARG A 258 1.79 -0.53 0.65
CA ARG A 258 2.62 -1.44 1.44
C ARG A 258 2.09 -2.88 1.39
N GLN A 259 0.79 -3.07 1.55
CA GLN A 259 0.14 -4.38 1.46
C GLN A 259 0.36 -5.00 0.08
N PHE A 260 0.23 -4.20 -0.99
CA PHE A 260 0.47 -4.68 -2.35
C PHE A 260 1.94 -5.04 -2.60
N LEU A 261 2.88 -4.21 -2.17
CA LEU A 261 4.33 -4.50 -2.27
C LEU A 261 4.70 -5.76 -1.47
N ALA A 262 4.12 -5.94 -0.28
CA ALA A 262 4.27 -7.14 0.52
C ALA A 262 3.72 -8.38 -0.21
N LEU A 263 2.58 -8.27 -0.87
CA LEU A 263 2.00 -9.35 -1.69
C LEU A 263 2.93 -9.74 -2.85
N VAL A 264 3.50 -8.77 -3.57
CA VAL A 264 4.45 -9.04 -4.67
C VAL A 264 5.70 -9.75 -4.16
N SER A 265 6.28 -9.27 -3.06
CA SER A 265 7.42 -9.90 -2.40
C SER A 265 7.09 -11.33 -1.96
N LEU A 266 5.93 -11.53 -1.38
CA LEU A 266 5.43 -12.82 -0.92
C LEU A 266 5.27 -13.79 -2.09
N LEU A 267 4.64 -13.38 -3.20
CA LEU A 267 4.50 -14.22 -4.39
C LEU A 267 5.86 -14.62 -4.96
N THR A 268 6.82 -13.68 -4.99
CA THR A 268 8.19 -13.96 -5.42
C THR A 268 8.87 -14.97 -4.49
N ALA A 269 8.72 -14.84 -3.18
CA ALA A 269 9.28 -15.78 -2.20
C ALA A 269 8.65 -17.19 -2.33
N MET A 270 7.34 -17.26 -2.57
CA MET A 270 6.63 -18.52 -2.77
C MET A 270 7.06 -19.23 -4.07
N LEU A 271 7.19 -18.49 -5.17
CA LEU A 271 7.71 -19.04 -6.41
C LEU A 271 9.15 -19.54 -6.21
N SER A 272 9.97 -18.78 -5.54
CA SER A 272 11.34 -19.17 -5.22
C SER A 272 11.40 -20.38 -4.29
N ALA A 273 10.50 -20.47 -3.30
CA ALA A 273 10.35 -21.66 -2.44
C ALA A 273 10.07 -22.93 -3.27
N LEU A 274 9.15 -22.82 -4.24
CA LEU A 274 8.84 -23.92 -5.14
C LEU A 274 10.05 -24.26 -6.04
N ALA A 275 10.75 -23.27 -6.58
CA ALA A 275 11.96 -23.48 -7.37
C ALA A 275 13.07 -24.16 -6.53
N ILE A 276 13.25 -23.72 -5.28
CA ILE A 276 14.21 -24.31 -4.32
C ILE A 276 13.84 -25.76 -4.02
N ALA A 277 12.55 -26.05 -3.75
CA ALA A 277 12.07 -27.41 -3.48
C ALA A 277 12.33 -28.37 -4.67
N LEU A 278 12.04 -27.91 -5.90
CA LEU A 278 12.29 -28.67 -7.13
C LEU A 278 13.80 -28.85 -7.37
N ALA A 279 14.62 -27.83 -7.13
CA ALA A 279 16.06 -27.92 -7.24
C ALA A 279 16.66 -28.89 -6.22
N ALA A 280 16.22 -28.82 -4.96
CA ALA A 280 16.64 -29.73 -3.89
C ALA A 280 16.23 -31.18 -4.17
N ARG A 281 15.02 -31.41 -4.69
CA ARG A 281 14.57 -32.75 -5.12
C ARG A 281 15.46 -33.28 -6.23
N ARG A 282 15.82 -32.49 -7.22
CA ARG A 282 16.75 -32.89 -8.30
C ARG A 282 18.14 -33.17 -7.76
N PHE A 283 18.67 -32.36 -6.87
CA PHE A 283 19.95 -32.58 -6.19
C PHE A 283 19.92 -33.92 -5.45
N MET A 284 18.88 -34.16 -4.65
CA MET A 284 18.71 -35.44 -3.94
C MET A 284 18.74 -36.65 -4.91
N GLN A 285 17.97 -36.63 -5.99
CA GLN A 285 17.90 -37.70 -6.96
C GLN A 285 19.25 -38.05 -7.58
N ARG A 286 20.09 -37.06 -7.87
CA ARG A 286 21.42 -37.24 -8.43
C ARG A 286 22.44 -37.77 -7.43
N HIS A 287 22.26 -37.47 -6.14
CA HIS A 287 23.19 -37.88 -5.09
C HIS A 287 22.86 -39.22 -4.45
N LEU A 288 21.73 -39.87 -4.81
CA LEU A 288 21.31 -41.13 -4.21
C LEU A 288 22.37 -42.22 -4.35
N ASP A 289 22.96 -42.39 -5.54
CA ASP A 289 23.96 -43.42 -5.81
C ASP A 289 25.31 -43.10 -5.14
N GLY A 290 25.71 -41.79 -5.16
CA GLY A 290 26.90 -41.35 -4.45
C GLY A 290 26.82 -41.53 -2.94
N VAL A 291 25.64 -41.26 -2.35
CA VAL A 291 25.38 -41.51 -0.92
C VAL A 291 25.41 -42.99 -0.59
N ALA A 292 24.80 -43.84 -1.43
CA ALA A 292 24.85 -45.30 -1.24
C ALA A 292 26.31 -45.79 -1.25
N MET A 293 27.14 -45.30 -2.18
CA MET A 293 28.56 -45.64 -2.26
C MET A 293 29.34 -45.17 -1.02
N LEU A 294 29.12 -43.92 -0.54
CA LEU A 294 29.76 -43.37 0.65
C LEU A 294 29.39 -44.20 1.90
N ARG A 295 28.14 -44.70 1.98
CA ARG A 295 27.69 -45.62 3.05
C ARG A 295 28.37 -46.97 2.99
N CYS A 296 28.59 -47.51 1.79
CA CYS A 296 29.37 -48.76 1.61
C CYS A 296 30.84 -48.57 2.01
N LEU A 297 31.39 -47.38 1.89
CA LEU A 297 32.74 -47.01 2.34
C LEU A 297 32.83 -46.73 3.84
N GLY A 298 31.72 -46.91 4.62
CA GLY A 298 31.73 -46.85 6.06
C GLY A 298 31.31 -45.54 6.71
N LEU A 299 30.84 -44.54 5.95
CA LEU A 299 30.32 -43.28 6.53
C LEU A 299 29.00 -43.57 7.26
N ARG A 300 28.90 -43.01 8.50
CA ARG A 300 27.70 -43.13 9.32
C ARG A 300 26.60 -42.19 8.81
N GLN A 301 25.36 -42.57 9.07
CA GLN A 301 24.18 -41.83 8.66
C GLN A 301 24.18 -40.35 9.17
N ASN A 302 24.60 -40.15 10.42
CA ASN A 302 24.69 -38.81 11.02
C ASN A 302 25.80 -37.95 10.39
N GLU A 303 26.90 -38.58 9.97
CA GLU A 303 28.01 -37.87 9.32
C GLU A 303 27.59 -37.34 7.94
N LEU A 304 26.89 -38.19 7.16
CA LEU A 304 26.33 -37.76 5.88
C LEU A 304 25.32 -36.61 6.05
N THR A 305 24.45 -36.73 7.06
CA THR A 305 23.48 -35.69 7.36
C THR A 305 24.15 -34.37 7.70
N GLN A 306 25.20 -34.38 8.53
CA GLN A 306 25.98 -33.20 8.89
C GLN A 306 26.69 -32.57 7.69
N ILE A 307 27.28 -33.41 6.80
CA ILE A 307 27.96 -32.91 5.59
C ILE A 307 26.98 -32.14 4.70
N TYR A 308 25.83 -32.72 4.38
CA TYR A 308 24.82 -32.08 3.56
C TYR A 308 24.17 -30.85 4.24
N LEU A 309 23.95 -30.91 5.58
CA LEU A 309 23.45 -29.78 6.34
C LEU A 309 24.39 -28.57 6.25
N ILE A 310 25.71 -28.79 6.43
CA ILE A 310 26.73 -27.77 6.32
C ILE A 310 26.79 -27.23 4.89
N GLU A 311 26.74 -28.07 3.87
CA GLU A 311 26.71 -27.69 2.47
C GLU A 311 25.54 -26.76 2.16
N PHE A 312 24.32 -27.15 2.56
CA PHE A 312 23.14 -26.33 2.33
C PHE A 312 23.14 -25.04 3.15
N LEU A 313 23.67 -25.08 4.39
CA LEU A 313 23.83 -23.87 5.21
C LEU A 313 24.83 -22.86 4.58
N LEU A 314 25.94 -23.35 3.99
CA LEU A 314 26.89 -22.50 3.27
C LEU A 314 26.22 -21.82 2.06
N ILE A 315 25.41 -22.58 1.32
CA ILE A 315 24.67 -22.02 0.18
C ILE A 315 23.59 -21.05 0.65
N ALA A 316 22.89 -21.36 1.75
CA ALA A 316 21.92 -20.49 2.35
C ALA A 316 22.53 -19.12 2.71
N LEU A 317 23.65 -19.16 3.42
CA LEU A 317 24.34 -17.94 3.84
C LEU A 317 24.88 -17.18 2.63
N ALA A 318 25.59 -17.85 1.71
CA ALA A 318 26.12 -17.21 0.51
C ALA A 318 25.00 -16.61 -0.36
N GLY A 319 23.94 -17.37 -0.63
CA GLY A 319 22.80 -16.91 -1.42
C GLY A 319 22.03 -15.76 -0.76
N SER A 320 21.87 -15.81 0.58
CA SER A 320 21.21 -14.74 1.32
C SER A 320 22.03 -13.45 1.33
N VAL A 321 23.34 -13.56 1.54
CA VAL A 321 24.23 -12.37 1.50
C VAL A 321 24.29 -11.77 0.09
N ILE A 322 24.51 -12.60 -0.94
CA ILE A 322 24.51 -12.13 -2.34
C ILE A 322 23.14 -11.55 -2.70
N GLY A 323 22.07 -12.22 -2.35
CA GLY A 323 20.71 -11.75 -2.59
C GLY A 323 20.41 -10.42 -1.90
N ALA A 324 20.85 -10.25 -0.67
CA ALA A 324 20.69 -9.00 0.07
C ALA A 324 21.51 -7.85 -0.57
N ILE A 325 22.73 -8.11 -1.04
CA ILE A 325 23.54 -7.13 -1.77
C ILE A 325 22.88 -6.77 -3.11
N VAL A 326 22.39 -7.75 -3.86
CA VAL A 326 21.65 -7.52 -5.11
C VAL A 326 20.37 -6.74 -4.84
N GLY A 327 19.61 -7.07 -3.79
CA GLY A 327 18.43 -6.33 -3.37
C GLY A 327 18.73 -4.88 -2.96
N PHE A 328 19.86 -4.69 -2.27
CA PHE A 328 20.35 -3.35 -1.93
C PHE A 328 20.73 -2.54 -3.18
N ALA A 329 21.42 -3.14 -4.14
CA ALA A 329 21.74 -2.49 -5.43
C ALA A 329 20.46 -2.23 -6.23
N ALA A 330 19.55 -3.19 -6.28
CA ALA A 330 18.30 -3.08 -7.01
C ALA A 330 17.39 -1.96 -6.47
N HIS A 331 17.36 -1.72 -5.17
CA HIS A 331 16.59 -0.61 -4.62
C HIS A 331 17.14 0.76 -5.04
N PHE A 332 18.45 0.91 -5.26
CA PHE A 332 19.03 2.14 -5.82
C PHE A 332 18.66 2.31 -7.29
N LEU A 333 18.65 1.24 -8.08
CA LEU A 333 18.13 1.27 -9.46
C LEU A 333 16.66 1.68 -9.49
N LEU A 334 15.85 1.16 -8.57
CA LEU A 334 14.46 1.56 -8.40
C LEU A 334 14.36 3.06 -8.12
N LEU A 335 15.15 3.58 -7.19
CA LEU A 335 15.17 5.00 -6.86
C LEU A 335 15.63 5.87 -8.01
N GLN A 336 16.61 5.42 -8.80
CA GLN A 336 17.08 6.13 -9.98
C GLN A 336 15.99 6.15 -11.07
N TRP A 337 15.25 5.06 -11.23
CA TRP A 337 14.11 4.99 -12.14
C TRP A 337 12.95 5.91 -11.68
N LEU A 338 12.72 5.98 -10.35
CA LEU A 338 11.76 6.92 -9.77
C LEU A 338 12.29 8.36 -9.67
N GLY A 339 13.59 8.60 -9.90
CA GLY A 339 14.25 9.89 -9.62
C GLY A 339 13.66 11.10 -10.35
N SER A 340 13.06 10.90 -11.53
CA SER A 340 12.31 11.95 -12.23
C SER A 340 10.95 12.28 -11.56
N LEU A 341 10.43 11.38 -10.73
CA LEU A 341 9.15 11.51 -10.01
C LEU A 341 9.35 11.91 -8.53
N MET A 342 10.58 11.80 -8.00
CA MET A 342 10.89 12.08 -6.60
C MET A 342 11.68 13.38 -6.46
N GLN A 343 11.01 14.43 -6.04
CA GLN A 343 11.65 15.71 -5.63
C GLN A 343 12.14 15.67 -4.17
N VAL A 344 11.89 14.59 -3.43
CA VAL A 344 12.18 14.47 -2.01
C VAL A 344 13.43 13.63 -1.78
N ALA A 345 14.42 14.16 -1.07
CA ALA A 345 15.60 13.42 -0.63
C ALA A 345 15.20 12.36 0.39
N LEU A 346 15.26 11.08 -0.01
CA LEU A 346 14.98 9.96 0.89
C LEU A 346 16.10 9.79 1.93
N PRO A 347 15.76 9.51 3.20
CA PRO A 347 16.74 9.23 4.23
C PRO A 347 17.56 7.96 3.92
N PRO A 348 18.75 7.77 4.52
CA PRO A 348 19.55 6.57 4.31
C PRO A 348 18.79 5.31 4.74
N PRO A 349 19.02 4.17 4.07
CA PRO A 349 18.34 2.91 4.38
C PRO A 349 18.77 2.38 5.76
N GLY A 350 17.86 1.75 6.48
CA GLY A 350 18.13 1.07 7.75
C GLY A 350 18.79 -0.29 7.57
N GLY A 351 19.30 -0.87 8.65
CA GLY A 351 19.88 -2.23 8.65
C GLY A 351 18.84 -3.35 8.78
N LEU A 352 17.62 -3.03 9.22
CA LEU A 352 16.58 -4.04 9.47
C LEU A 352 16.19 -4.85 8.22
N PRO A 353 16.02 -4.24 7.02
CA PRO A 353 15.70 -4.98 5.80
C PRO A 353 16.79 -5.97 5.38
N LEU A 354 18.06 -5.68 5.67
CA LEU A 354 19.16 -6.60 5.43
C LEU A 354 19.00 -7.89 6.26
N LEU A 355 18.75 -7.73 7.55
CA LEU A 355 18.52 -8.86 8.46
C LEU A 355 17.28 -9.67 8.04
N GLN A 356 16.20 -8.97 7.67
CA GLN A 356 14.98 -9.61 7.18
C GLN A 356 15.23 -10.44 5.91
N GLY A 357 15.99 -9.92 4.96
CA GLY A 357 16.36 -10.63 3.73
C GLY A 357 17.17 -11.90 4.03
N ILE A 358 18.16 -11.83 4.91
CA ILE A 358 18.99 -12.99 5.32
C ILE A 358 18.14 -14.05 5.98
N LEU A 359 17.27 -13.66 6.92
CA LEU A 359 16.36 -14.60 7.60
C LEU A 359 15.36 -15.23 6.62
N THR A 360 14.83 -14.48 5.66
CA THR A 360 13.97 -15.00 4.60
C THR A 360 14.68 -16.10 3.81
N GLY A 361 15.93 -15.89 3.41
CA GLY A 361 16.72 -16.90 2.69
C GLY A 361 17.00 -18.15 3.51
N LEU A 362 17.33 -17.98 4.78
CA LEU A 362 17.50 -19.12 5.70
C LEU A 362 16.20 -19.92 5.89
N LEU A 363 15.07 -19.25 6.10
CA LEU A 363 13.76 -19.91 6.24
C LEU A 363 13.35 -20.66 4.97
N LEU A 364 13.58 -20.06 3.80
CA LEU A 364 13.30 -20.70 2.52
C LEU A 364 14.12 -21.98 2.34
N LEU A 365 15.40 -21.94 2.66
CA LEU A 365 16.25 -23.11 2.50
C LEU A 365 15.94 -24.20 3.54
N LEU A 366 15.76 -23.84 4.81
CA LEU A 366 15.40 -24.76 5.88
C LEU A 366 14.03 -25.43 5.62
N GLY A 367 13.04 -24.64 5.19
CA GLY A 367 11.70 -25.15 4.94
C GLY A 367 11.59 -26.03 3.70
N PHE A 368 12.23 -25.66 2.62
CA PHE A 368 11.97 -26.27 1.32
C PHE A 368 13.10 -27.12 0.74
N ALA A 369 14.36 -26.85 1.10
CA ALA A 369 15.49 -27.65 0.62
C ALA A 369 15.93 -28.73 1.62
N LEU A 370 15.91 -28.43 2.92
CA LEU A 370 16.38 -29.34 3.93
C LEU A 370 15.56 -30.67 4.00
N PRO A 371 14.21 -30.65 3.93
CA PRO A 371 13.44 -31.91 4.02
C PRO A 371 13.77 -32.93 2.92
N PRO A 372 13.85 -32.58 1.61
CA PRO A 372 14.30 -33.51 0.57
C PRO A 372 15.69 -34.07 0.84
N VAL A 373 16.62 -33.25 1.30
CA VAL A 373 18.02 -33.62 1.53
C VAL A 373 18.16 -34.56 2.72
N LEU A 374 17.38 -34.33 3.77
CA LEU A 374 17.36 -35.26 4.92
C LEU A 374 16.93 -36.67 4.57
N GLN A 375 16.23 -36.91 3.45
CA GLN A 375 15.89 -38.24 2.97
C GLN A 375 17.11 -39.01 2.49
N LEU A 376 18.20 -38.35 2.11
CA LEU A 376 19.46 -39.02 1.73
C LEU A 376 20.01 -39.92 2.84
N LYS A 377 19.71 -39.61 4.11
CA LYS A 377 20.12 -40.46 5.23
C LYS A 377 19.50 -41.86 5.20
N ASN A 378 18.33 -42.04 4.60
CA ASN A 378 17.57 -43.30 4.60
C ASN A 378 17.88 -44.18 3.37
N VAL A 379 18.85 -43.83 2.54
CA VAL A 379 19.22 -44.60 1.35
C VAL A 379 19.85 -45.93 1.76
N PRO A 380 19.28 -47.09 1.38
CA PRO A 380 19.81 -48.37 1.75
C PRO A 380 21.08 -48.74 0.98
N HIS A 381 21.99 -49.51 1.60
CA HIS A 381 23.25 -49.96 1.00
C HIS A 381 23.05 -50.80 -0.26
N ASN A 382 21.96 -51.58 -0.30
CA ASN A 382 21.62 -52.49 -1.40
C ASN A 382 21.36 -51.80 -2.73
N ARG A 383 21.19 -50.45 -2.72
CA ARG A 383 20.99 -49.65 -3.95
C ARG A 383 22.19 -49.70 -4.91
N VAL A 384 23.39 -49.90 -4.39
CA VAL A 384 24.61 -50.06 -5.22
C VAL A 384 24.51 -51.33 -6.10
N ILE A 385 23.84 -52.38 -5.62
CA ILE A 385 23.71 -53.67 -6.31
C ILE A 385 22.42 -53.78 -7.13
N ARG A 386 21.33 -53.23 -6.61
CA ARG A 386 19.99 -53.27 -7.25
C ARG A 386 19.41 -51.87 -7.39
N ARG A 387 19.69 -51.19 -8.52
CA ARG A 387 19.24 -49.81 -8.79
C ARG A 387 17.72 -49.66 -8.87
N GLU A 388 16.97 -50.70 -9.20
CA GLU A 388 15.55 -50.66 -9.53
C GLU A 388 14.57 -50.70 -8.35
N GLN A 389 14.97 -51.00 -7.12
CA GLN A 389 14.04 -51.41 -6.06
C GLN A 389 13.72 -50.39 -4.97
N VAL A 390 14.21 -49.17 -4.98
CA VAL A 390 13.87 -48.21 -3.91
C VAL A 390 13.22 -46.99 -4.48
N ALA A 391 11.89 -47.03 -4.55
CA ALA A 391 11.10 -45.81 -4.63
C ALA A 391 11.47 -44.92 -3.43
N PRO A 392 11.76 -43.61 -3.64
CA PRO A 392 11.99 -42.71 -2.53
C PRO A 392 10.78 -42.76 -1.59
N GLN A 393 11.04 -43.08 -0.33
CA GLN A 393 9.97 -43.08 0.68
C GLN A 393 9.29 -41.73 0.69
N PRO A 394 7.94 -41.66 0.85
CA PRO A 394 7.25 -40.41 0.97
C PRO A 394 7.82 -39.59 2.14
N PHE A 395 7.79 -38.31 2.03
CA PHE A 395 8.21 -37.39 3.09
C PHE A 395 7.68 -37.86 4.44
N THR A 396 8.52 -37.81 5.47
CA THR A 396 8.03 -37.98 6.84
C THR A 396 7.08 -36.81 7.16
N LEU A 397 6.02 -37.08 7.89
CA LEU A 397 5.05 -36.08 8.36
C LEU A 397 5.77 -34.86 8.96
N ALA A 398 6.86 -35.09 9.70
CA ALA A 398 7.71 -34.08 10.28
C ALA A 398 8.34 -33.12 9.22
N GLY A 399 8.74 -33.64 8.05
CA GLY A 399 9.28 -32.79 6.96
C GLY A 399 8.22 -31.88 6.35
N TYR A 400 7.01 -32.39 6.15
CA TYR A 400 5.90 -31.56 5.68
C TYR A 400 5.48 -30.50 6.70
N LEU A 401 5.44 -30.85 7.99
CA LEU A 401 5.12 -29.93 9.07
C LEU A 401 6.20 -28.82 9.19
N LEU A 402 7.47 -29.16 9.07
CA LEU A 402 8.57 -28.19 9.08
C LEU A 402 8.44 -27.22 7.90
N ALA A 403 8.22 -27.73 6.68
CA ALA A 403 8.03 -26.89 5.51
C ALA A 403 6.82 -25.95 5.67
N LEU A 404 5.72 -26.46 6.18
CA LEU A 404 4.51 -25.68 6.46
C LEU A 404 4.77 -24.62 7.55
N ALA A 405 5.45 -24.98 8.64
CA ALA A 405 5.79 -24.04 9.72
C ALA A 405 6.69 -22.92 9.21
N CYS A 406 7.76 -23.22 8.47
CA CYS A 406 8.62 -22.23 7.85
C CYS A 406 7.85 -21.33 6.87
N PHE A 407 6.95 -21.93 6.09
CA PHE A 407 6.10 -21.21 5.16
C PHE A 407 5.16 -20.21 5.86
N VAL A 408 4.44 -20.68 6.87
CA VAL A 408 3.53 -19.81 7.66
C VAL A 408 4.32 -18.71 8.38
N THR A 409 5.48 -19.04 8.96
CA THR A 409 6.35 -18.05 9.62
C THR A 409 6.80 -16.97 8.64
N LEU A 410 7.23 -17.37 7.44
CA LEU A 410 7.65 -16.44 6.39
C LEU A 410 6.49 -15.53 5.94
N LEU A 411 5.29 -16.09 5.80
CA LEU A 411 4.10 -15.35 5.43
C LEU A 411 3.73 -14.30 6.49
N LEU A 412 3.67 -14.70 7.75
CA LEU A 412 3.35 -13.80 8.87
C LEU A 412 4.40 -12.70 9.03
N TRP A 413 5.67 -13.05 8.82
CA TRP A 413 6.75 -12.07 8.88
C TRP A 413 6.65 -11.01 7.78
N GLN A 414 6.37 -11.43 6.54
CA GLN A 414 6.32 -10.50 5.40
C GLN A 414 5.05 -9.63 5.36
N THR A 415 3.92 -10.18 5.77
CA THR A 415 2.65 -9.44 5.73
C THR A 415 2.49 -8.49 6.92
N GLY A 416 3.14 -8.77 8.05
CA GLY A 416 2.99 -8.01 9.30
C GLY A 416 1.58 -8.09 9.93
N GLU A 417 0.63 -8.74 9.25
CA GLU A 417 -0.75 -8.90 9.68
C GLU A 417 -1.17 -10.38 9.64
N LEU A 418 -1.66 -10.89 10.78
CA LEU A 418 -2.08 -12.28 10.90
C LEU A 418 -3.19 -12.65 9.92
N LYS A 419 -4.16 -11.77 9.73
CA LYS A 419 -5.30 -12.01 8.84
C LYS A 419 -4.88 -12.14 7.38
N MET A 420 -4.03 -11.23 6.89
CA MET A 420 -3.51 -11.27 5.53
C MET A 420 -2.61 -12.48 5.30
N GLY A 421 -1.70 -12.76 6.23
CA GLY A 421 -0.79 -13.89 6.15
C GLY A 421 -1.54 -15.21 6.06
N LEU A 422 -2.51 -15.45 6.94
CA LEU A 422 -3.33 -16.65 6.95
C LEU A 422 -4.24 -16.79 5.72
N LEU A 423 -4.84 -15.68 5.25
CA LEU A 423 -5.68 -15.70 4.04
C LEU A 423 -4.85 -16.09 2.80
N THR A 424 -3.66 -15.51 2.67
CA THR A 424 -2.76 -15.79 1.55
C THR A 424 -2.21 -17.23 1.62
N ALA A 425 -1.80 -17.69 2.80
CA ALA A 425 -1.36 -19.07 3.03
C ALA A 425 -2.45 -20.08 2.71
N GLY A 426 -3.67 -19.82 3.21
CA GLY A 426 -4.84 -20.66 2.96
C GLY A 426 -5.20 -20.71 1.48
N GLY A 427 -5.19 -19.56 0.80
CA GLY A 427 -5.45 -19.46 -0.63
C GLY A 427 -4.44 -20.26 -1.47
N PHE A 428 -3.16 -20.16 -1.15
CA PHE A 428 -2.12 -20.91 -1.84
C PHE A 428 -2.19 -22.42 -1.57
N MET A 429 -2.46 -22.81 -0.34
CA MET A 429 -2.63 -24.22 0.01
C MET A 429 -3.87 -24.81 -0.66
N ALA A 430 -4.97 -24.08 -0.68
CA ALA A 430 -6.19 -24.46 -1.40
C ALA A 430 -5.93 -24.58 -2.92
N ALA A 431 -5.18 -23.64 -3.50
CA ALA A 431 -4.79 -23.70 -4.92
C ALA A 431 -3.92 -24.94 -5.21
N LEU A 432 -2.98 -25.27 -4.34
CA LEU A 432 -2.11 -26.44 -4.50
C LEU A 432 -2.92 -27.75 -4.48
N VAL A 433 -3.84 -27.88 -3.53
CA VAL A 433 -4.73 -29.05 -3.40
C VAL A 433 -5.70 -29.11 -4.59
N LEU A 434 -6.30 -27.98 -4.95
CA LEU A 434 -7.24 -27.90 -6.07
C LEU A 434 -6.55 -28.23 -7.41
N PHE A 435 -5.38 -27.63 -7.67
CA PHE A 435 -4.63 -27.89 -8.90
C PHE A 435 -4.17 -29.36 -8.97
N GLY A 436 -3.75 -29.94 -7.84
CA GLY A 436 -3.42 -31.37 -7.76
C GLY A 436 -4.61 -32.27 -8.05
N GLY A 437 -5.76 -31.97 -7.44
CA GLY A 437 -7.01 -32.70 -7.66
C GLY A 437 -7.52 -32.59 -9.10
N VAL A 438 -7.52 -31.38 -9.67
CA VAL A 438 -7.95 -31.16 -11.05
C VAL A 438 -6.97 -31.76 -12.04
N ALA A 439 -5.64 -31.66 -11.82
CA ALA A 439 -4.65 -32.32 -12.65
C ALA A 439 -4.83 -33.86 -12.65
N TRP A 440 -5.08 -34.44 -11.47
CA TRP A 440 -5.40 -35.86 -11.35
C TRP A 440 -6.68 -36.25 -12.08
N ALA A 441 -7.76 -35.44 -11.87
CA ALA A 441 -9.04 -35.66 -12.54
C ALA A 441 -8.91 -35.55 -14.08
N LEU A 442 -8.17 -34.55 -14.56
CA LEU A 442 -7.91 -34.32 -15.97
C LEU A 442 -7.13 -35.49 -16.60
N LEU A 443 -6.06 -35.98 -15.95
CA LEU A 443 -5.33 -37.14 -16.39
C LEU A 443 -6.21 -38.42 -16.38
N ARG A 444 -7.18 -38.48 -15.47
CA ARG A 444 -8.16 -39.58 -15.43
C ARG A 444 -9.20 -39.44 -16.56
N ALA A 445 -9.70 -38.23 -16.82
CA ALA A 445 -10.66 -37.94 -17.88
C ALA A 445 -10.06 -38.17 -19.29
N LEU A 446 -8.79 -37.84 -19.48
CA LEU A 446 -8.03 -38.16 -20.70
C LEU A 446 -8.00 -39.65 -21.05
N ARG A 447 -8.36 -40.55 -20.13
CA ARG A 447 -8.56 -41.96 -20.45
C ARG A 447 -9.73 -42.23 -21.40
N TRP A 448 -10.77 -41.34 -21.31
CA TRP A 448 -12.00 -41.48 -22.13
C TRP A 448 -11.83 -40.93 -23.53
N SER A 449 -10.85 -40.01 -23.77
CA SER A 449 -10.58 -39.41 -25.08
C SER A 449 -9.76 -40.30 -26.05
N ARG A 450 -9.43 -41.55 -25.65
CA ARG A 450 -8.63 -42.48 -26.45
C ARG A 450 -9.23 -42.78 -27.84
N GLY A 451 -10.57 -42.74 -27.97
CA GLY A 451 -11.27 -43.01 -29.20
C GLY A 451 -11.54 -41.80 -30.08
N ALA A 452 -11.31 -40.56 -29.56
CA ALA A 452 -11.71 -39.34 -30.26
C ALA A 452 -10.69 -38.89 -31.32
N LEU A 453 -9.39 -39.22 -31.15
CA LEU A 453 -8.30 -38.79 -32.03
C LEU A 453 -7.41 -39.97 -32.37
N ASP A 454 -7.47 -40.42 -33.60
CA ASP A 454 -6.83 -41.70 -34.09
C ASP A 454 -5.37 -41.49 -34.52
N THR A 455 -4.72 -40.39 -34.11
CA THR A 455 -3.31 -40.16 -34.47
C THR A 455 -2.36 -40.90 -33.53
N PRO A 456 -1.33 -41.58 -34.05
CA PRO A 456 -0.34 -42.29 -33.23
C PRO A 456 0.37 -41.37 -32.19
N ALA A 457 0.61 -40.12 -32.53
CA ALA A 457 1.22 -39.12 -31.64
C ALA A 457 0.36 -38.82 -30.40
N TRP A 458 -0.99 -38.75 -30.59
CA TRP A 458 -1.93 -38.51 -29.48
C TRP A 458 -2.00 -39.68 -28.51
N ARG A 459 -2.13 -40.90 -29.03
CA ARG A 459 -2.14 -42.11 -28.23
C ARG A 459 -0.85 -42.25 -27.42
N PHE A 460 0.28 -41.95 -28.04
CA PHE A 460 1.58 -42.05 -27.42
C PHE A 460 1.78 -41.05 -26.30
N ALA A 461 1.36 -39.77 -26.52
CA ALA A 461 1.40 -38.71 -25.51
C ALA A 461 0.54 -39.04 -24.28
N LEU A 462 -0.69 -39.57 -24.51
CA LEU A 462 -1.58 -39.99 -23.45
C LEU A 462 -1.00 -41.16 -22.62
N ASP A 463 -0.39 -42.13 -23.28
CA ASP A 463 0.21 -43.29 -22.60
C ASP A 463 1.48 -42.89 -21.80
N SER A 464 2.28 -41.93 -22.30
CA SER A 464 3.41 -41.33 -21.55
C SER A 464 2.93 -40.66 -20.27
N LEU A 465 1.90 -39.82 -20.36
CA LEU A 465 1.32 -39.10 -19.17
C LEU A 465 0.74 -40.11 -18.13
N LYS A 466 0.19 -41.24 -18.59
CA LYS A 466 -0.35 -42.30 -17.70
C LYS A 466 0.71 -43.11 -17.01
N ARG A 467 1.83 -43.38 -17.66
CA ARG A 467 2.93 -44.14 -17.06
C ARG A 467 3.58 -43.40 -15.91
N ARG A 468 3.50 -42.05 -15.89
CA ARG A 468 4.16 -41.17 -14.90
C ARG A 468 3.21 -40.15 -14.28
N PRO A 469 2.12 -40.61 -13.64
CA PRO A 469 1.09 -39.67 -13.17
C PRO A 469 1.64 -38.67 -12.13
N ALA A 470 2.49 -39.11 -11.21
CA ALA A 470 3.05 -38.24 -10.16
C ALA A 470 3.97 -37.14 -10.73
N SER A 471 4.80 -37.45 -11.73
CA SER A 471 5.68 -36.50 -12.38
C SER A 471 4.88 -35.47 -13.19
N SER A 472 3.87 -35.96 -13.95
CA SER A 472 2.99 -35.10 -14.76
C SER A 472 2.13 -34.17 -13.90
N ILE A 473 1.55 -34.64 -12.81
CA ILE A 473 0.78 -33.85 -11.84
C ILE A 473 1.69 -32.79 -11.23
N LEU A 474 2.88 -33.17 -10.75
CA LEU A 474 3.84 -32.20 -10.18
C LEU A 474 4.22 -31.10 -11.19
N GLN A 475 4.42 -31.47 -12.45
CA GLN A 475 4.74 -30.52 -13.53
C GLN A 475 3.56 -29.56 -13.78
N ILE A 476 2.33 -30.08 -13.87
CA ILE A 476 1.13 -29.25 -14.03
C ILE A 476 0.98 -28.29 -12.84
N ILE A 477 1.09 -28.78 -11.60
CA ILE A 477 0.97 -27.95 -10.39
C ILE A 477 2.03 -26.84 -10.39
N SER A 478 3.30 -27.20 -10.63
CA SER A 478 4.40 -26.24 -10.59
C SER A 478 4.24 -25.14 -11.66
N LEU A 479 3.86 -25.55 -12.86
CA LEU A 479 3.59 -24.62 -13.96
C LEU A 479 2.36 -23.77 -13.70
N SER A 480 1.27 -24.36 -13.17
CA SER A 480 0.04 -23.64 -12.83
C SER A 480 0.28 -22.62 -11.72
N LEU A 481 1.01 -22.94 -10.66
CA LEU A 481 1.33 -22.02 -9.58
C LEU A 481 2.22 -20.87 -10.06
N GLY A 482 3.22 -21.17 -10.87
CA GLY A 482 4.10 -20.16 -11.44
C GLY A 482 3.35 -19.15 -12.33
N LEU A 483 2.54 -19.66 -13.24
CA LEU A 483 1.70 -18.84 -14.13
C LEU A 483 0.58 -18.14 -13.38
N MET A 484 -0.01 -18.78 -12.36
CA MET A 484 -1.05 -18.16 -11.52
C MET A 484 -0.52 -16.90 -10.82
N ALA A 485 0.68 -16.98 -10.24
CA ALA A 485 1.28 -15.82 -9.57
C ALA A 485 1.55 -14.67 -10.56
N LEU A 486 2.05 -14.97 -11.76
CA LEU A 486 2.28 -13.98 -12.81
C LEU A 486 0.97 -13.35 -13.31
N LEU A 487 -0.06 -14.17 -13.56
CA LEU A 487 -1.37 -13.68 -13.99
C LEU A 487 -2.06 -12.88 -12.90
N LEU A 488 -2.03 -13.37 -11.65
CA LEU A 488 -2.60 -12.66 -10.49
C LEU A 488 -1.99 -11.27 -10.36
N LEU A 489 -0.67 -11.18 -10.42
CA LEU A 489 0.04 -9.90 -10.31
C LEU A 489 -0.32 -8.97 -11.47
N THR A 490 -0.43 -9.49 -12.71
CA THR A 490 -0.81 -8.70 -13.89
C THR A 490 -2.24 -8.18 -13.77
N VAL A 491 -3.19 -9.01 -13.34
CA VAL A 491 -4.60 -8.64 -13.14
C VAL A 491 -4.72 -7.60 -12.02
N THR A 492 -4.14 -7.90 -10.85
CA THR A 492 -4.21 -7.00 -9.68
C THR A 492 -3.56 -5.65 -9.97
N ARG A 493 -2.40 -5.63 -10.68
CA ARG A 493 -1.78 -4.39 -11.13
C ARG A 493 -2.73 -3.55 -11.98
N HIS A 494 -3.37 -4.18 -12.96
CA HIS A 494 -4.25 -3.47 -13.88
C HIS A 494 -5.51 -2.92 -13.20
N ASP A 495 -6.09 -3.70 -12.29
CA ASP A 495 -7.27 -3.29 -11.53
C ASP A 495 -6.92 -2.18 -10.51
N LEU A 496 -5.76 -2.27 -9.86
CA LEU A 496 -5.27 -1.25 -8.95
C LEU A 496 -4.98 0.08 -9.67
N LEU A 497 -4.33 0.02 -10.85
CA LEU A 497 -4.08 1.19 -11.69
C LEU A 497 -5.40 1.84 -12.16
N ALA A 498 -6.35 1.04 -12.62
CA ALA A 498 -7.66 1.53 -13.04
C ALA A 498 -8.43 2.19 -11.89
N ALA A 499 -8.43 1.57 -10.71
CA ALA A 499 -9.06 2.12 -9.51
C ALA A 499 -8.41 3.45 -9.06
N TRP A 500 -7.08 3.54 -9.12
CA TRP A 500 -6.36 4.77 -8.77
C TRP A 500 -6.58 5.90 -9.79
N GLN A 501 -6.59 5.60 -11.08
CA GLN A 501 -6.89 6.59 -12.12
C GLN A 501 -8.32 7.11 -12.00
N GLN A 502 -9.26 6.27 -11.59
CA GLN A 502 -10.64 6.67 -11.33
C GLN A 502 -10.76 7.53 -10.05
N SER A 503 -9.94 7.25 -9.03
CA SER A 503 -9.96 7.99 -7.75
C SER A 503 -9.33 9.38 -7.84
N ALA A 504 -8.46 9.64 -8.80
CA ALA A 504 -7.81 10.95 -8.99
C ALA A 504 -7.63 11.26 -10.49
N PRO A 505 -8.71 11.56 -11.22
CA PRO A 505 -8.61 11.90 -12.64
C PRO A 505 -7.76 13.15 -12.84
N PRO A 506 -7.11 13.31 -14.01
CA PRO A 506 -6.26 14.47 -14.31
C PRO A 506 -6.98 15.81 -14.28
N ASP A 507 -8.29 15.81 -14.50
CA ASP A 507 -9.21 16.94 -14.50
C ASP A 507 -10.03 17.05 -13.21
N ALA A 508 -9.60 16.37 -12.14
CA ALA A 508 -10.26 16.50 -10.84
C ALA A 508 -10.28 17.95 -10.37
N PRO A 509 -11.37 18.42 -9.76
CA PRO A 509 -11.44 19.76 -9.20
C PRO A 509 -10.26 20.03 -8.26
N ASN A 510 -9.58 21.13 -8.49
CA ASN A 510 -8.43 21.56 -7.71
C ASN A 510 -8.67 22.82 -6.87
N HIS A 511 -9.82 23.48 -7.06
CA HIS A 511 -10.23 24.64 -6.29
C HIS A 511 -11.64 24.46 -5.76
N PHE A 512 -11.84 24.74 -4.47
CA PHE A 512 -13.15 24.86 -3.85
C PHE A 512 -13.46 26.34 -3.61
N ILE A 513 -14.63 26.78 -4.04
CA ILE A 513 -15.15 28.11 -3.79
C ILE A 513 -16.30 27.98 -2.80
N ILE A 514 -16.13 28.51 -1.60
CA ILE A 514 -17.02 28.32 -0.45
C ILE A 514 -17.59 29.67 -0.01
N ASN A 515 -18.71 29.64 0.70
CA ASN A 515 -19.37 30.82 1.25
C ASN A 515 -19.95 31.76 0.18
N ILE A 516 -20.42 31.21 -0.93
CA ILE A 516 -21.15 31.93 -1.95
C ILE A 516 -22.55 32.26 -1.37
N GLN A 517 -22.93 33.51 -1.35
CA GLN A 517 -24.27 33.89 -0.89
C GLN A 517 -25.31 33.63 -1.98
N PRO A 518 -26.60 33.41 -1.61
CA PRO A 518 -27.66 33.13 -2.58
C PRO A 518 -27.72 34.11 -3.75
N GLU A 519 -27.52 35.42 -3.48
CA GLU A 519 -27.57 36.52 -4.46
C GLU A 519 -26.37 36.52 -5.40
N GLN A 520 -25.25 35.94 -4.96
CA GLN A 520 -24.00 35.82 -5.73
C GLN A 520 -23.97 34.63 -6.65
N ARG A 521 -24.90 33.67 -6.52
CA ARG A 521 -24.91 32.43 -7.27
C ARG A 521 -24.89 32.65 -8.78
N ALA A 522 -25.87 33.33 -9.33
CA ALA A 522 -25.98 33.56 -10.77
C ALA A 522 -24.80 34.37 -11.35
N PRO A 523 -24.36 35.47 -10.74
CA PRO A 523 -23.17 36.20 -11.20
C PRO A 523 -21.90 35.34 -11.22
N ILE A 524 -21.68 34.49 -10.21
CA ILE A 524 -20.50 33.63 -10.15
C ILE A 524 -20.57 32.50 -11.20
N GLU A 525 -21.76 31.90 -11.41
CA GLU A 525 -21.97 30.93 -12.49
C GLU A 525 -21.65 31.56 -13.88
N ASP A 526 -22.06 32.81 -14.11
CA ASP A 526 -21.79 33.48 -15.35
C ASP A 526 -20.30 33.81 -15.53
N VAL A 527 -19.61 34.25 -14.49
CA VAL A 527 -18.15 34.46 -14.51
C VAL A 527 -17.41 33.17 -14.80
N LEU A 528 -17.76 32.04 -14.16
CA LEU A 528 -17.13 30.74 -14.42
C LEU A 528 -17.37 30.28 -15.86
N ARG A 529 -18.61 30.42 -16.36
CA ARG A 529 -19.01 30.05 -17.71
C ARG A 529 -18.30 30.89 -18.78
N SER A 530 -18.17 32.19 -18.58
CA SER A 530 -17.46 33.09 -19.51
C SER A 530 -15.98 32.80 -19.65
N HIS A 531 -15.38 32.17 -18.63
CA HIS A 531 -14.01 31.68 -18.66
C HIS A 531 -13.89 30.22 -19.12
N GLY A 532 -14.98 29.65 -19.70
CA GLY A 532 -15.00 28.30 -20.27
C GLY A 532 -14.99 27.18 -19.21
N ILE A 533 -15.57 27.44 -18.04
CA ILE A 533 -15.79 26.43 -16.97
C ILE A 533 -17.30 26.14 -16.96
N HIS A 534 -17.71 25.19 -17.79
CA HIS A 534 -19.14 24.87 -17.99
C HIS A 534 -19.67 23.84 -16.99
N ASP A 535 -18.79 23.05 -16.35
CA ASP A 535 -19.15 21.93 -15.45
C ASP A 535 -19.22 22.34 -13.98
N ALA A 536 -19.14 23.63 -13.67
CA ALA A 536 -19.24 24.12 -12.30
C ALA A 536 -20.67 23.99 -11.78
N GLN A 537 -20.92 22.97 -10.96
CA GLN A 537 -22.19 22.83 -10.25
C GLN A 537 -22.09 23.45 -8.86
N LEU A 538 -23.03 24.35 -8.55
CA LEU A 538 -23.13 24.96 -7.24
C LEU A 538 -24.12 24.18 -6.39
N TYR A 539 -23.69 23.85 -5.17
CA TYR A 539 -24.49 23.07 -4.22
C TYR A 539 -24.80 23.90 -2.96
N PRO A 540 -26.02 23.84 -2.44
CA PRO A 540 -26.35 24.50 -1.18
C PRO A 540 -25.63 23.79 -0.03
N MET A 541 -25.09 24.57 0.89
CA MET A 541 -24.43 24.09 2.11
C MET A 541 -25.17 24.66 3.32
N ILE A 542 -25.81 23.79 4.08
CA ILE A 542 -26.62 24.09 5.25
C ILE A 542 -25.84 23.62 6.48
N ARG A 543 -25.66 24.45 7.47
CA ARG A 543 -25.00 24.06 8.73
C ARG A 543 -26.05 23.59 9.71
N GLY A 544 -25.96 22.33 10.18
CA GLY A 544 -26.86 21.75 11.14
C GLY A 544 -26.17 20.87 12.17
N ARG A 545 -26.57 20.95 13.42
CA ARG A 545 -26.09 20.09 14.49
C ARG A 545 -27.06 18.95 14.71
N LEU A 546 -26.59 17.71 14.74
CA LEU A 546 -27.43 16.56 15.06
C LEU A 546 -27.69 16.53 16.56
N ILE A 547 -28.97 16.67 16.97
CA ILE A 547 -29.36 16.82 18.38
C ILE A 547 -30.19 15.61 18.91
N GLN A 548 -30.93 14.91 18.03
CA GLN A 548 -31.71 13.75 18.44
C GLN A 548 -31.68 12.62 17.40
N ARG A 549 -31.80 11.41 17.90
CA ARG A 549 -32.00 10.19 17.10
C ARG A 549 -33.16 9.38 17.71
N ASN A 550 -34.14 9.05 16.89
CA ASN A 550 -35.34 8.29 17.33
C ASN A 550 -35.95 8.86 18.61
N ALA A 551 -36.15 10.19 18.66
CA ALA A 551 -36.65 10.94 19.82
C ALA A 551 -35.75 10.92 21.08
N THR A 552 -34.57 10.34 21.02
CA THR A 552 -33.57 10.36 22.10
C THR A 552 -32.57 11.47 21.84
N VAL A 553 -32.38 12.36 22.82
CA VAL A 553 -31.31 13.40 22.74
C VAL A 553 -29.97 12.71 22.76
N ILE A 554 -29.12 13.07 21.78
CA ILE A 554 -27.76 12.53 21.64
C ILE A 554 -26.75 13.66 21.77
N GLY A 555 -25.64 13.36 22.45
CA GLY A 555 -24.50 14.23 22.59
C GLY A 555 -23.20 13.43 22.60
N PRO A 556 -22.03 14.11 22.76
CA PRO A 556 -20.74 13.41 22.79
C PRO A 556 -20.69 12.27 23.82
N GLN A 557 -21.40 12.44 24.97
CA GLN A 557 -21.43 11.44 26.05
C GLN A 557 -22.21 10.17 25.69
N SER A 558 -23.02 10.19 24.63
CA SER A 558 -23.83 9.04 24.20
C SER A 558 -23.00 7.99 23.46
N PHE A 559 -21.72 8.27 23.15
CA PHE A 559 -20.84 7.42 22.38
C PHE A 559 -19.55 7.09 23.15
N THR A 560 -19.09 5.85 23.01
CA THR A 560 -17.82 5.39 23.59
C THR A 560 -16.64 5.60 22.64
N ASP A 561 -16.92 5.72 21.32
CA ASP A 561 -15.90 5.98 20.29
C ASP A 561 -15.59 7.48 20.21
N GLU A 562 -14.33 7.85 20.38
CA GLU A 562 -13.84 9.23 20.29
C GLU A 562 -14.15 9.89 18.93
N ARG A 563 -14.18 9.12 17.84
CA ARG A 563 -14.51 9.65 16.52
C ARG A 563 -15.99 10.03 16.46
N ALA A 564 -16.87 9.22 17.04
CA ALA A 564 -18.30 9.50 17.14
C ALA A 564 -18.57 10.72 18.01
N GLN A 565 -17.87 10.84 19.16
CA GLN A 565 -17.96 12.00 20.06
C GLN A 565 -17.61 13.30 19.32
N ARG A 566 -16.48 13.33 18.60
CA ARG A 566 -16.05 14.49 17.82
C ARG A 566 -16.98 14.84 16.66
N LEU A 567 -17.61 13.85 16.04
CA LEU A 567 -18.58 14.06 14.97
C LEU A 567 -19.86 14.72 15.47
N ILE A 568 -20.38 14.29 16.63
CA ILE A 568 -21.60 14.85 17.22
C ILE A 568 -21.42 16.25 17.79
N ASP A 569 -20.22 16.55 18.28
CA ASP A 569 -19.94 17.86 18.89
C ASP A 569 -19.84 19.01 17.87
N ARG A 570 -19.63 18.69 16.61
CA ARG A 570 -19.54 19.68 15.53
C ARG A 570 -20.82 19.83 14.73
N GLU A 571 -20.97 20.96 14.03
CA GLU A 571 -21.96 21.11 12.98
C GLU A 571 -21.64 20.23 11.77
N PHE A 572 -22.67 19.62 11.20
CA PHE A 572 -22.59 18.95 9.91
C PHE A 572 -22.85 19.93 8.78
N ASN A 573 -22.12 19.77 7.69
CA ASN A 573 -22.49 20.39 6.43
C ASN A 573 -23.52 19.48 5.75
N LEU A 574 -24.78 19.89 5.79
CA LEU A 574 -25.90 19.29 5.10
C LEU A 574 -26.03 19.90 3.70
N SER A 575 -26.69 19.22 2.79
CA SER A 575 -27.03 19.77 1.47
C SER A 575 -28.39 19.28 1.02
N THR A 576 -28.87 19.79 -0.10
CA THR A 576 -30.06 19.31 -0.81
C THR A 576 -29.72 19.02 -2.27
N MET A 577 -30.16 17.90 -2.77
CA MET A 577 -29.90 17.50 -4.18
C MET A 577 -31.09 16.72 -4.72
N PRO A 578 -31.60 17.06 -5.91
CA PRO A 578 -32.71 16.32 -6.53
C PRO A 578 -32.27 14.96 -7.07
N THR A 579 -31.03 14.84 -7.53
CA THR A 579 -30.45 13.62 -8.10
C THR A 579 -29.27 13.14 -7.28
N LEU A 580 -28.96 11.84 -7.38
CA LEU A 580 -27.79 11.27 -6.74
C LEU A 580 -26.53 11.96 -7.28
N PRO A 581 -25.66 12.52 -6.41
CA PRO A 581 -24.45 13.19 -6.86
C PRO A 581 -23.51 12.25 -7.61
N PRO A 582 -22.75 12.76 -8.60
CA PRO A 582 -21.68 12.01 -9.21
C PRO A 582 -20.69 11.46 -8.17
N ALA A 583 -20.08 10.33 -8.43
CA ALA A 583 -19.18 9.63 -7.51
C ALA A 583 -19.82 9.18 -6.17
N ASN A 584 -21.15 9.03 -6.16
CA ASN A 584 -21.88 8.42 -5.06
C ASN A 584 -22.60 7.17 -5.56
N THR A 585 -22.60 6.09 -4.76
CA THR A 585 -23.32 4.85 -5.02
C THR A 585 -24.24 4.51 -3.86
N LEU A 586 -25.47 4.12 -4.17
CA LEU A 586 -26.43 3.66 -3.15
C LEU A 586 -26.01 2.27 -2.66
N VAL A 587 -25.84 2.14 -1.35
CA VAL A 587 -25.53 0.85 -0.71
C VAL A 587 -26.79 0.21 -0.17
N GLN A 588 -27.71 1.02 0.38
CA GLN A 588 -28.99 0.56 0.94
C GLN A 588 -30.06 1.61 0.73
N GLY A 589 -31.31 1.17 0.57
CA GLY A 589 -32.44 2.06 0.44
C GLY A 589 -32.64 2.59 -0.99
N ARG A 590 -33.38 3.70 -1.10
CA ARG A 590 -33.69 4.37 -2.37
C ARG A 590 -33.44 5.87 -2.28
N TRP A 591 -33.09 6.49 -3.41
CA TRP A 591 -32.97 7.94 -3.53
C TRP A 591 -34.34 8.61 -3.44
N PHE A 592 -34.35 9.90 -3.21
CA PHE A 592 -35.56 10.71 -3.06
C PHE A 592 -36.40 10.73 -4.34
N ASP A 593 -37.73 10.71 -4.15
CA ASP A 593 -38.68 11.05 -5.20
C ASP A 593 -38.92 12.58 -5.21
N THR A 594 -39.45 13.09 -6.30
CA THR A 594 -39.75 14.55 -6.45
C THR A 594 -40.76 15.07 -5.42
N SER A 595 -41.59 14.20 -4.86
CA SER A 595 -42.57 14.49 -3.82
C SER A 595 -42.07 14.25 -2.39
N ALA A 596 -40.82 13.86 -2.22
CA ALA A 596 -40.25 13.50 -0.92
C ALA A 596 -40.19 14.67 0.03
N ARG A 597 -40.57 14.44 1.30
CA ARG A 597 -40.40 15.38 2.40
C ARG A 597 -39.85 14.65 3.62
N HIS A 598 -39.01 15.37 4.39
CA HIS A 598 -38.44 14.85 5.64
C HIS A 598 -37.61 13.58 5.43
N GLN A 599 -36.90 13.50 4.31
CA GLN A 599 -36.01 12.37 3.97
C GLN A 599 -34.53 12.79 3.97
N ALA A 600 -33.69 11.86 4.40
CA ALA A 600 -32.25 12.05 4.42
C ALA A 600 -31.51 10.85 3.81
N SER A 601 -30.46 11.15 3.07
CA SER A 601 -29.46 10.18 2.62
C SER A 601 -28.17 10.38 3.41
N VAL A 602 -27.66 9.32 4.03
CA VAL A 602 -26.51 9.39 4.93
C VAL A 602 -25.32 8.64 4.32
N GLU A 603 -24.11 9.17 4.49
CA GLU A 603 -22.88 8.52 4.08
C GLU A 603 -22.59 7.29 4.97
N GLN A 604 -22.08 6.21 4.34
CA GLN A 604 -21.88 4.91 4.98
C GLN A 604 -20.90 4.95 6.16
N GLY A 605 -19.83 5.72 6.07
CA GLY A 605 -18.80 5.83 7.12
C GLY A 605 -19.37 6.50 8.38
N ILE A 606 -20.09 7.61 8.21
CA ILE A 606 -20.82 8.25 9.34
C ILE A 606 -21.91 7.35 9.88
N ALA A 607 -22.68 6.69 9.00
CA ALA A 607 -23.71 5.75 9.44
C ALA A 607 -23.13 4.64 10.32
N LYS A 608 -21.99 4.06 9.95
CA LYS A 608 -21.28 3.07 10.77
C LYS A 608 -20.77 3.66 12.08
N THR A 609 -20.12 4.84 12.04
CA THR A 609 -19.52 5.46 13.23
C THR A 609 -20.56 5.85 14.27
N LEU A 610 -21.69 6.39 13.83
CA LEU A 610 -22.79 6.81 14.73
C LEU A 610 -23.84 5.70 14.93
N GLY A 611 -23.66 4.53 14.33
CA GLY A 611 -24.59 3.40 14.43
C GLY A 611 -25.95 3.65 13.79
N LEU A 612 -26.04 4.55 12.80
CA LEU A 612 -27.29 4.92 12.11
C LEU A 612 -27.75 3.81 11.16
N LYS A 613 -29.06 3.63 11.05
CA LYS A 613 -29.72 2.60 10.22
C LYS A 613 -30.80 3.22 9.35
N LEU A 614 -31.15 2.51 8.27
CA LEU A 614 -32.36 2.88 7.49
C LEU A 614 -33.60 2.94 8.38
N GLY A 615 -34.38 4.00 8.18
CA GLY A 615 -35.61 4.25 8.94
C GLY A 615 -35.40 5.03 10.26
N ASP A 616 -34.14 5.26 10.69
CA ASP A 616 -33.85 6.11 11.85
C ASP A 616 -34.32 7.55 11.58
N ARG A 617 -34.96 8.15 12.57
CA ARG A 617 -35.35 9.57 12.57
C ARG A 617 -34.24 10.39 13.19
N LEU A 618 -33.78 11.39 12.44
CA LEU A 618 -32.74 12.33 12.86
C LEU A 618 -33.35 13.71 13.01
N GLN A 619 -32.96 14.43 14.06
CA GLN A 619 -33.30 15.84 14.22
C GLN A 619 -32.05 16.69 14.25
N PHE A 620 -31.97 17.62 13.30
CA PHE A 620 -30.92 18.61 13.21
C PHE A 620 -31.38 19.95 13.72
N ASP A 621 -30.52 20.64 14.44
CA ASP A 621 -30.70 22.06 14.73
C ASP A 621 -30.00 22.86 13.64
N VAL A 622 -30.76 23.64 12.87
CA VAL A 622 -30.27 24.51 11.78
C VAL A 622 -30.58 25.95 12.15
N ALA A 623 -29.59 26.68 12.64
CA ALA A 623 -29.75 28.08 13.08
C ALA A 623 -30.90 28.30 14.06
N GLY A 624 -31.12 27.37 15.01
CA GLY A 624 -32.22 27.43 16.01
C GLY A 624 -33.53 26.80 15.53
N VAL A 625 -33.61 26.32 14.29
CA VAL A 625 -34.81 25.64 13.74
C VAL A 625 -34.61 24.13 13.79
N PRO A 626 -35.45 23.36 14.47
CA PRO A 626 -35.38 21.91 14.48
C PRO A 626 -35.88 21.32 13.16
N VAL A 627 -35.06 20.53 12.50
CA VAL A 627 -35.37 19.86 11.23
C VAL A 627 -35.39 18.36 11.44
N GLU A 628 -36.55 17.74 11.32
CA GLU A 628 -36.68 16.29 11.42
C GLU A 628 -36.60 15.65 10.05
N THR A 629 -35.86 14.53 9.98
CA THR A 629 -35.68 13.75 8.76
C THR A 629 -35.59 12.25 9.05
N THR A 630 -35.97 11.42 8.09
CA THR A 630 -35.88 9.96 8.19
C THR A 630 -34.82 9.46 7.19
N ILE A 631 -33.96 8.58 7.62
CA ILE A 631 -32.93 7.98 6.74
C ILE A 631 -33.61 7.02 5.75
N THR A 632 -33.66 7.39 4.48
CA THR A 632 -34.25 6.59 3.40
C THR A 632 -33.18 5.89 2.55
N SER A 633 -31.93 6.33 2.61
CA SER A 633 -30.81 5.68 1.92
C SER A 633 -29.48 5.85 2.65
N ILE A 634 -28.61 4.86 2.46
CA ILE A 634 -27.21 4.91 2.85
C ILE A 634 -26.40 4.81 1.55
N ARG A 635 -25.45 5.74 1.37
CA ARG A 635 -24.63 5.86 0.17
C ARG A 635 -23.14 5.76 0.50
N LYS A 636 -22.37 5.21 -0.41
CA LYS A 636 -20.89 5.19 -0.40
C LYS A 636 -20.40 6.36 -1.24
N LEU A 637 -19.48 7.13 -0.70
CA LEU A 637 -18.83 8.28 -1.34
C LEU A 637 -17.44 7.91 -1.80
N ASP A 638 -17.07 8.40 -2.98
CA ASP A 638 -15.68 8.46 -3.40
C ASP A 638 -15.08 9.84 -3.06
N TRP A 639 -14.41 9.91 -1.93
CA TRP A 639 -13.70 11.12 -1.50
C TRP A 639 -12.52 11.48 -2.40
N GLY A 640 -11.96 10.48 -3.11
CA GLY A 640 -10.85 10.68 -4.05
C GLY A 640 -11.24 11.48 -5.29
N SER A 641 -12.53 11.53 -5.65
CA SER A 641 -13.04 12.28 -6.80
C SER A 641 -12.84 13.79 -6.69
N MET A 642 -12.49 14.32 -5.50
CA MET A 642 -12.34 15.75 -5.18
C MET A 642 -13.56 16.60 -5.55
N ARG A 643 -14.71 16.00 -5.78
CA ARG A 643 -15.98 16.67 -6.03
C ARG A 643 -16.64 17.10 -4.72
N VAL A 644 -17.52 18.09 -4.79
CA VAL A 644 -18.31 18.51 -3.61
C VAL A 644 -19.16 17.35 -3.15
N ASN A 645 -18.98 16.94 -1.89
CA ASN A 645 -19.70 15.87 -1.24
C ASN A 645 -20.13 16.28 0.18
N PHE A 646 -21.25 15.69 0.64
CA PHE A 646 -21.80 15.97 1.96
C PHE A 646 -22.07 14.68 2.70
N PHE A 647 -21.92 14.69 4.01
CA PHE A 647 -22.19 13.53 4.84
C PHE A 647 -23.68 13.17 4.89
N VAL A 648 -24.51 14.19 4.91
CA VAL A 648 -25.98 14.05 4.92
C VAL A 648 -26.58 14.95 3.83
N ILE A 649 -27.43 14.37 3.01
CA ILE A 649 -28.19 15.10 1.99
C ILE A 649 -29.66 14.99 2.34
N LEU A 650 -30.34 16.11 2.38
CA LEU A 650 -31.78 16.22 2.62
C LEU A 650 -32.53 16.24 1.28
N ASP A 651 -33.79 15.86 1.28
CA ASP A 651 -34.65 16.06 0.13
C ASP A 651 -34.80 17.56 -0.18
N PRO A 652 -35.01 17.95 -1.46
CA PRO A 652 -35.07 19.36 -1.87
C PRO A 652 -36.18 20.16 -1.18
N ALA A 653 -37.31 19.54 -0.88
CA ALA A 653 -38.46 20.24 -0.27
C ALA A 653 -38.16 20.61 1.19
N THR A 654 -37.52 19.72 1.95
CA THR A 654 -37.14 19.98 3.34
C THR A 654 -36.05 21.03 3.45
N GLY A 655 -35.11 21.07 2.50
CA GLY A 655 -34.00 22.02 2.56
C GLY A 655 -34.27 23.40 1.95
N ALA A 656 -35.34 23.56 1.17
CA ALA A 656 -35.62 24.80 0.43
C ALA A 656 -35.84 26.05 1.31
N SER A 657 -36.32 25.86 2.54
CA SER A 657 -36.61 26.95 3.51
C SER A 657 -35.43 27.23 4.48
N LEU A 658 -34.36 26.45 4.39
CA LEU A 658 -33.27 26.54 5.37
C LEU A 658 -32.20 27.54 4.93
N PRO A 659 -31.60 28.28 5.88
CA PRO A 659 -30.52 29.18 5.57
C PRO A 659 -29.32 28.42 5.00
N SER A 660 -28.87 28.82 3.82
CA SER A 660 -27.78 28.12 3.14
C SER A 660 -26.81 29.12 2.49
N THR A 661 -25.56 28.72 2.45
CA THR A 661 -24.54 29.27 1.56
C THR A 661 -24.31 28.27 0.43
N TRP A 662 -23.57 28.65 -0.61
CA TRP A 662 -23.30 27.76 -1.73
C TRP A 662 -21.82 27.45 -1.82
N ILE A 663 -21.52 26.25 -2.33
CA ILE A 663 -20.18 25.74 -2.56
C ILE A 663 -20.09 25.14 -3.95
N THR A 664 -18.96 25.34 -4.61
CA THR A 664 -18.62 24.64 -5.85
C THR A 664 -17.19 24.14 -5.82
N ALA A 665 -16.90 23.14 -6.64
CA ALA A 665 -15.55 22.65 -6.89
C ALA A 665 -15.29 22.71 -8.40
N VAL A 666 -14.18 23.32 -8.79
CA VAL A 666 -13.82 23.55 -10.20
C VAL A 666 -12.38 23.14 -10.46
N TYR A 667 -12.10 22.67 -11.67
CA TYR A 667 -10.75 22.50 -12.16
C TYR A 667 -10.26 23.79 -12.81
N LEU A 668 -9.22 24.41 -12.27
CA LEU A 668 -8.57 25.59 -12.80
C LEU A 668 -7.14 25.26 -13.23
N PRO A 669 -6.84 25.28 -14.53
CA PRO A 669 -5.46 25.14 -14.99
C PRO A 669 -4.61 26.34 -14.54
N PRO A 670 -3.28 26.19 -14.41
CA PRO A 670 -2.39 27.28 -13.96
C PRO A 670 -2.51 28.57 -14.77
N SER A 671 -2.88 28.48 -16.04
CA SER A 671 -3.13 29.65 -16.92
C SER A 671 -4.32 30.53 -16.50
N LYS A 672 -5.26 29.98 -15.71
CA LYS A 672 -6.46 30.67 -15.24
C LYS A 672 -6.40 31.12 -13.77
N GLN A 673 -5.22 31.15 -13.16
CA GLN A 673 -5.03 31.57 -11.76
C GLN A 673 -5.52 33.05 -11.53
N ALA A 674 -5.46 33.88 -12.56
CA ALA A 674 -5.96 35.25 -12.50
C ALA A 674 -7.46 35.34 -12.16
N LEU A 675 -8.26 34.32 -12.54
CA LEU A 675 -9.69 34.24 -12.23
C LEU A 675 -9.94 34.14 -10.73
N VAL A 676 -9.11 33.37 -10.00
CA VAL A 676 -9.20 33.28 -8.53
C VAL A 676 -9.02 34.64 -7.89
N ASN A 677 -8.01 35.41 -8.33
CA ASN A 677 -7.73 36.72 -7.82
C ASN A 677 -8.85 37.73 -8.15
N GLN A 678 -9.48 37.56 -9.32
CA GLN A 678 -10.64 38.36 -9.71
C GLN A 678 -11.84 38.05 -8.81
N LEU A 679 -12.21 36.79 -8.64
CA LEU A 679 -13.34 36.36 -7.80
C LEU A 679 -13.20 36.84 -6.35
N VAL A 680 -11.99 36.70 -5.76
CA VAL A 680 -11.74 37.15 -4.39
C VAL A 680 -11.79 38.68 -4.25
N ARG A 681 -11.44 39.44 -5.31
CA ARG A 681 -11.50 40.88 -5.33
C ARG A 681 -12.95 41.38 -5.45
N ASP A 682 -13.72 40.76 -6.38
CA ASP A 682 -15.09 41.19 -6.68
C ASP A 682 -16.06 40.73 -5.57
N TYR A 683 -15.74 39.61 -4.89
CA TYR A 683 -16.54 39.02 -3.81
C TYR A 683 -15.67 38.71 -2.59
N PRO A 684 -15.37 39.66 -1.70
CA PRO A 684 -14.44 39.48 -0.58
C PRO A 684 -14.87 38.45 0.48
N ASN A 685 -16.17 38.07 0.49
CA ASN A 685 -16.71 37.04 1.38
C ASN A 685 -16.39 35.62 0.91
N LEU A 686 -15.98 35.41 -0.34
CA LEU A 686 -15.64 34.11 -0.85
C LEU A 686 -14.37 33.54 -0.21
N THR A 687 -14.41 32.30 0.09
CA THR A 687 -13.22 31.53 0.48
C THR A 687 -12.84 30.58 -0.65
N VAL A 688 -11.77 30.88 -1.37
CA VAL A 688 -11.24 29.99 -2.41
C VAL A 688 -10.12 29.15 -1.82
N VAL A 689 -10.30 27.83 -1.85
CA VAL A 689 -9.35 26.87 -1.31
C VAL A 689 -8.69 26.12 -2.47
N ASP A 690 -7.39 26.34 -2.65
CA ASP A 690 -6.59 25.58 -3.61
C ASP A 690 -6.15 24.24 -2.98
N VAL A 691 -6.67 23.14 -3.51
CA VAL A 691 -6.27 21.78 -3.14
C VAL A 691 -5.40 21.11 -4.22
N GLY A 692 -5.04 21.86 -5.26
CA GLY A 692 -4.27 21.33 -6.40
C GLY A 692 -2.93 20.75 -5.99
N SER A 693 -2.22 21.39 -5.07
CA SER A 693 -0.96 20.87 -4.53
C SER A 693 -1.16 19.54 -3.78
N MET A 694 -2.26 19.40 -3.05
CA MET A 694 -2.60 18.16 -2.34
C MET A 694 -2.95 17.04 -3.33
N VAL A 695 -3.76 17.34 -4.36
CA VAL A 695 -4.11 16.37 -5.41
C VAL A 695 -2.85 15.94 -6.16
N ALA A 696 -2.00 16.87 -6.55
CA ALA A 696 -0.73 16.57 -7.23
C ALA A 696 0.19 15.69 -6.36
N GLN A 697 0.27 15.96 -5.06
CA GLN A 697 1.05 15.14 -4.13
C GLN A 697 0.51 13.70 -4.04
N VAL A 698 -0.80 13.52 -3.97
CA VAL A 698 -1.43 12.20 -3.97
C VAL A 698 -1.15 11.46 -5.28
N GLN A 699 -1.34 12.12 -6.43
CA GLN A 699 -1.04 11.55 -7.75
C GLN A 699 0.43 11.17 -7.88
N GLN A 700 1.34 11.98 -7.38
CA GLN A 700 2.77 11.70 -7.37
C GLN A 700 3.10 10.45 -6.54
N VAL A 701 2.54 10.32 -5.32
CA VAL A 701 2.72 9.12 -4.47
C VAL A 701 2.18 7.88 -5.16
N ILE A 702 1.00 7.97 -5.78
CA ILE A 702 0.42 6.86 -6.55
C ILE A 702 1.37 6.46 -7.70
N GLY A 703 1.88 7.42 -8.47
CA GLY A 703 2.84 7.16 -9.55
C GLY A 703 4.11 6.47 -9.07
N GLN A 704 4.65 6.87 -7.93
CA GLN A 704 5.81 6.24 -7.30
C GLN A 704 5.54 4.78 -6.91
N VAL A 705 4.39 4.51 -6.30
CA VAL A 705 3.99 3.14 -5.92
C VAL A 705 3.83 2.25 -7.15
N VAL A 706 3.19 2.76 -8.21
CA VAL A 706 3.02 2.03 -9.48
C VAL A 706 4.37 1.64 -10.07
N SER A 707 5.30 2.58 -10.17
CA SER A 707 6.64 2.33 -10.72
C SER A 707 7.44 1.35 -9.85
N ALA A 708 7.30 1.43 -8.52
CA ALA A 708 7.91 0.46 -7.61
C ALA A 708 7.36 -0.96 -7.83
N VAL A 709 6.05 -1.09 -8.02
CA VAL A 709 5.39 -2.35 -8.33
C VAL A 709 5.89 -2.92 -9.67
N GLU A 710 6.00 -2.09 -10.70
CA GLU A 710 6.50 -2.49 -12.02
C GLU A 710 7.94 -3.02 -11.95
N PHE A 711 8.79 -2.37 -11.18
CA PHE A 711 10.16 -2.83 -10.95
C PHE A 711 10.19 -4.19 -10.23
N LEU A 712 9.39 -4.35 -9.17
CA LEU A 712 9.33 -5.59 -8.40
C LEU A 712 8.70 -6.75 -9.18
N PHE A 713 7.86 -6.46 -10.17
CA PHE A 713 7.34 -7.44 -11.10
C PHE A 713 8.45 -8.21 -11.84
N LEU A 714 9.59 -7.57 -12.12
CA LEU A 714 10.73 -8.21 -12.74
C LEU A 714 11.29 -9.37 -11.89
N PHE A 715 11.32 -9.22 -10.56
CA PHE A 715 11.75 -10.30 -9.67
C PHE A 715 10.75 -11.46 -9.65
N THR A 716 9.46 -11.15 -9.63
CA THR A 716 8.42 -12.18 -9.69
C THR A 716 8.46 -12.92 -11.02
N LEU A 717 8.67 -12.20 -12.12
CA LEU A 717 8.87 -12.80 -13.45
C LEU A 717 10.10 -13.71 -13.47
N ALA A 718 11.23 -13.24 -12.93
CA ALA A 718 12.46 -14.05 -12.83
C ALA A 718 12.23 -15.30 -11.97
N ALA A 719 11.54 -15.19 -10.84
CA ALA A 719 11.19 -16.35 -10.01
C ALA A 719 10.24 -17.31 -10.75
N GLY A 720 9.26 -16.80 -11.49
CA GLY A 720 8.37 -17.61 -12.32
C GLY A 720 9.12 -18.39 -13.41
N VAL A 721 10.04 -17.73 -14.10
CA VAL A 721 10.93 -18.39 -15.11
C VAL A 721 11.81 -19.45 -14.44
N MET A 722 12.27 -19.22 -13.22
CA MET A 722 13.03 -20.20 -12.44
C MET A 722 12.20 -21.44 -12.10
N VAL A 723 10.96 -21.27 -11.63
CA VAL A 723 10.04 -22.37 -11.35
C VAL A 723 9.80 -23.22 -12.61
N LEU A 724 9.51 -22.52 -13.72
CA LEU A 724 9.32 -23.16 -15.02
C LEU A 724 10.55 -23.98 -15.43
N SER A 725 11.73 -23.38 -15.34
CA SER A 725 13.00 -24.03 -15.65
C SER A 725 13.26 -25.23 -14.73
N ALA A 726 12.98 -25.10 -13.42
CA ALA A 726 13.10 -26.19 -12.45
C ALA A 726 12.18 -27.37 -12.78
N ALA A 727 10.90 -27.07 -13.05
CA ALA A 727 9.91 -28.10 -13.39
C ALA A 727 10.32 -28.87 -14.65
N MET A 728 10.83 -28.17 -15.67
CA MET A 728 11.33 -28.80 -16.89
C MET A 728 12.58 -29.65 -16.66
N LEU A 729 13.51 -29.17 -15.84
CA LEU A 729 14.76 -29.88 -15.56
C LEU A 729 14.53 -31.16 -14.76
N VAL A 730 13.53 -31.22 -13.88
CA VAL A 730 13.18 -32.45 -13.12
C VAL A 730 12.68 -33.56 -14.07
N SER A 731 11.90 -33.22 -15.09
CA SER A 731 11.31 -34.21 -16.02
C SER A 731 12.25 -34.65 -17.15
N GLN A 732 13.39 -33.96 -17.39
CA GLN A 732 14.29 -34.21 -18.51
C GLN A 732 14.93 -35.62 -18.48
N HIS A 733 15.40 -36.08 -17.32
CA HIS A 733 16.08 -37.37 -17.20
C HIS A 733 15.14 -38.53 -17.52
N GLU A 734 13.93 -38.48 -16.99
CA GLU A 734 12.93 -39.50 -17.22
C GLU A 734 12.51 -39.58 -18.70
N ARG A 735 12.38 -38.43 -19.34
CA ARG A 735 12.04 -38.29 -20.78
C ARG A 735 13.19 -38.78 -21.69
N ALA A 736 14.44 -38.49 -21.30
CA ALA A 736 15.61 -38.93 -22.05
C ALA A 736 15.73 -40.44 -22.09
N HIS A 737 15.57 -41.13 -20.95
CA HIS A 737 15.62 -42.57 -20.83
C HIS A 737 14.52 -43.26 -21.64
N GLU A 738 13.27 -42.77 -21.54
CA GLU A 738 12.13 -43.31 -22.31
C GLU A 738 12.29 -43.12 -23.83
N SER A 739 12.76 -41.90 -24.22
CA SER A 739 13.05 -41.63 -25.65
C SER A 739 14.15 -42.53 -26.21
N ALA A 740 15.17 -42.83 -25.40
CA ALA A 740 16.26 -43.75 -25.78
C ALA A 740 15.76 -45.19 -25.96
N LEU A 741 14.91 -45.67 -25.03
CA LEU A 741 14.31 -46.98 -25.07
C LEU A 741 13.39 -47.19 -26.29
N LEU A 742 12.57 -46.19 -26.61
CA LEU A 742 11.69 -46.19 -27.75
C LEU A 742 12.42 -46.10 -29.09
N ARG A 743 13.55 -45.37 -29.14
CA ARG A 743 14.43 -45.34 -30.31
C ARG A 743 15.11 -46.67 -30.51
N ALA A 744 15.48 -47.38 -29.44
CA ALA A 744 16.00 -48.74 -29.50
C ALA A 744 14.97 -49.75 -30.05
N LEU A 745 13.67 -49.47 -29.81
CA LEU A 745 12.56 -50.26 -30.35
C LEU A 745 12.11 -49.82 -31.74
N GLY A 746 12.78 -48.89 -32.41
CA GLY A 746 12.55 -48.52 -33.81
C GLY A 746 11.70 -47.24 -33.99
N ALA A 747 11.37 -46.49 -32.97
CA ALA A 747 10.65 -45.26 -33.12
C ALA A 747 11.48 -44.16 -33.85
N THR A 748 10.88 -43.51 -34.84
CA THR A 748 11.54 -42.43 -35.59
C THR A 748 11.62 -41.13 -34.77
N ARG A 749 12.65 -40.31 -35.06
CA ARG A 749 12.78 -38.99 -34.39
C ARG A 749 11.53 -38.09 -34.60
N ALA A 750 10.91 -38.16 -35.75
CA ALA A 750 9.71 -37.36 -36.09
C ALA A 750 8.49 -37.80 -35.27
N GLN A 751 8.31 -39.10 -35.04
CA GLN A 751 7.23 -39.65 -34.20
C GLN A 751 7.36 -39.21 -32.75
N LEU A 752 8.57 -39.35 -32.17
CA LEU A 752 8.86 -38.96 -30.81
C LEU A 752 8.72 -37.44 -30.63
N SER A 753 9.19 -36.62 -31.59
CA SER A 753 9.04 -35.18 -31.54
C SER A 753 7.57 -34.76 -31.55
N ARG A 754 6.75 -35.31 -32.45
CA ARG A 754 5.30 -35.01 -32.51
C ARG A 754 4.58 -35.41 -31.21
N ALA A 755 4.88 -36.58 -30.66
CA ALA A 755 4.29 -37.03 -29.40
C ALA A 755 4.65 -36.11 -28.21
N GLN A 756 5.91 -35.66 -28.12
CA GLN A 756 6.35 -34.74 -27.06
C GLN A 756 5.73 -33.34 -27.21
N TRP A 757 5.55 -32.87 -28.45
CA TRP A 757 4.84 -31.60 -28.67
C TRP A 757 3.38 -31.65 -28.22
N VAL A 758 2.69 -32.78 -28.47
CA VAL A 758 1.31 -33.00 -27.99
C VAL A 758 1.29 -33.06 -26.46
N GLU A 759 2.25 -33.77 -25.84
CA GLU A 759 2.37 -33.83 -24.40
C GLU A 759 2.61 -32.46 -23.78
N CYS A 760 3.54 -31.66 -24.33
CA CYS A 760 3.80 -30.30 -23.89
C CYS A 760 2.57 -29.41 -24.05
N ALA A 761 1.83 -29.53 -25.15
CA ALA A 761 0.58 -28.81 -25.37
C ALA A 761 -0.47 -29.14 -24.31
N LEU A 762 -0.67 -30.46 -24.04
CA LEU A 762 -1.62 -30.90 -23.03
C LEU A 762 -1.28 -30.38 -21.63
N VAL A 763 -0.03 -30.53 -21.20
CA VAL A 763 0.45 -30.06 -19.90
C VAL A 763 0.37 -28.54 -19.82
N GLY A 764 0.81 -27.85 -20.87
CA GLY A 764 0.83 -26.38 -20.92
C GLY A 764 -0.56 -25.75 -20.93
N CYS A 765 -1.46 -26.24 -21.77
CA CYS A 765 -2.85 -25.75 -21.82
C CYS A 765 -3.60 -26.03 -20.51
N SER A 766 -3.41 -27.21 -19.93
CA SER A 766 -3.99 -27.57 -18.63
C SER A 766 -3.51 -26.65 -17.52
N ALA A 767 -2.20 -26.44 -17.45
CA ALA A 767 -1.59 -25.54 -16.48
C ALA A 767 -2.01 -24.10 -16.69
N GLY A 768 -2.08 -23.64 -17.96
CA GLY A 768 -2.53 -22.30 -18.32
C GLY A 768 -3.98 -22.01 -17.93
N LEU A 769 -4.87 -22.98 -18.17
CA LEU A 769 -6.29 -22.86 -17.78
C LEU A 769 -6.43 -22.82 -16.26
N LEU A 770 -5.76 -23.74 -15.54
CA LEU A 770 -5.78 -23.79 -14.09
C LEU A 770 -5.23 -22.51 -13.47
N SER A 771 -4.14 -21.99 -14.02
CA SER A 771 -3.55 -20.74 -13.55
C SER A 771 -4.48 -19.55 -13.75
N ALA A 772 -5.17 -19.46 -14.87
CA ALA A 772 -6.10 -18.37 -15.15
C ALA A 772 -7.33 -18.41 -14.24
N VAL A 773 -7.91 -19.60 -14.02
CA VAL A 773 -9.03 -19.79 -13.08
C VAL A 773 -8.57 -19.46 -11.66
N GLY A 774 -7.41 -19.95 -11.22
CA GLY A 774 -6.85 -19.68 -9.91
C GLY A 774 -6.55 -18.19 -9.70
N ALA A 775 -5.90 -17.53 -10.67
CA ALA A 775 -5.62 -16.09 -10.61
C ALA A 775 -6.90 -15.25 -10.53
N THR A 776 -7.93 -15.62 -11.28
CA THR A 776 -9.24 -14.95 -11.25
C THR A 776 -9.93 -15.12 -9.89
N ALA A 777 -9.92 -16.32 -9.32
CA ALA A 777 -10.54 -16.61 -8.02
C ALA A 777 -9.80 -15.90 -6.87
N VAL A 778 -8.47 -15.99 -6.83
CA VAL A 778 -7.66 -15.31 -5.80
C VAL A 778 -7.71 -13.79 -5.97
N GLY A 779 -7.70 -13.30 -7.21
CA GLY A 779 -7.86 -11.87 -7.54
C GLY A 779 -9.20 -11.32 -7.03
N TRP A 780 -10.30 -12.05 -7.21
CA TRP A 780 -11.60 -11.69 -6.66
C TRP A 780 -11.61 -11.58 -5.13
N VAL A 781 -11.00 -12.57 -4.45
CA VAL A 781 -10.88 -12.54 -2.97
C VAL A 781 -10.04 -11.35 -2.52
N LEU A 782 -8.90 -11.10 -3.16
CA LEU A 782 -8.02 -9.98 -2.81
C LEU A 782 -8.69 -8.62 -3.07
N ALA A 783 -9.36 -8.45 -4.19
CA ALA A 783 -10.06 -7.22 -4.52
C ALA A 783 -11.12 -6.88 -3.47
N ASN A 784 -11.98 -7.85 -3.09
CA ASN A 784 -13.10 -7.62 -2.19
C ASN A 784 -12.75 -7.62 -0.69
N GLN A 785 -11.74 -8.41 -0.27
CA GLN A 785 -11.46 -8.62 1.17
C GLN A 785 -10.25 -7.81 1.68
N VAL A 786 -9.38 -7.38 0.76
CA VAL A 786 -8.09 -6.77 1.11
C VAL A 786 -7.95 -5.38 0.53
N LEU A 787 -8.22 -5.22 -0.76
CA LEU A 787 -7.98 -3.96 -1.48
C LEU A 787 -9.20 -3.03 -1.51
N ASP A 788 -10.39 -3.55 -1.17
CA ASP A 788 -11.70 -2.83 -1.24
C ASP A 788 -11.91 -2.14 -2.60
N VAL A 789 -11.60 -2.88 -3.69
CA VAL A 789 -11.68 -2.44 -5.09
C VAL A 789 -12.78 -3.23 -5.79
N GLU A 790 -13.56 -2.58 -6.65
CA GLU A 790 -14.54 -3.26 -7.49
C GLU A 790 -13.86 -4.21 -8.48
N TRP A 791 -14.17 -5.50 -8.35
CA TRP A 791 -13.62 -6.52 -9.23
C TRP A 791 -14.47 -6.71 -10.48
N VAL A 792 -13.80 -6.71 -11.64
CA VAL A 792 -14.45 -6.93 -12.94
C VAL A 792 -13.92 -8.22 -13.56
N PHE A 793 -14.80 -9.16 -13.87
CA PHE A 793 -14.43 -10.38 -14.58
C PHE A 793 -13.97 -10.08 -16.01
N ARG A 794 -12.74 -10.50 -16.34
CA ARG A 794 -12.16 -10.32 -17.68
C ARG A 794 -11.88 -11.66 -18.33
N PRO A 795 -12.67 -12.07 -19.34
CA PRO A 795 -12.46 -13.35 -20.03
C PRO A 795 -11.12 -13.43 -20.79
N THR A 796 -10.50 -12.28 -21.09
CA THR A 796 -9.16 -12.20 -21.70
C THR A 796 -8.08 -12.89 -20.86
N VAL A 797 -8.23 -12.92 -19.53
CA VAL A 797 -7.29 -13.60 -18.61
C VAL A 797 -7.22 -15.10 -18.91
N LEU A 798 -8.34 -15.72 -19.24
CA LEU A 798 -8.40 -17.14 -19.60
C LEU A 798 -7.63 -17.42 -20.90
N LEU A 799 -7.79 -16.56 -21.91
CA LEU A 799 -7.08 -16.68 -23.19
C LEU A 799 -5.58 -16.46 -23.03
N VAL A 800 -5.19 -15.43 -22.27
CA VAL A 800 -3.79 -15.12 -21.97
C VAL A 800 -3.15 -16.26 -21.16
N GLY A 801 -3.86 -16.79 -20.17
CA GLY A 801 -3.37 -17.92 -19.38
C GLY A 801 -3.13 -19.16 -20.22
N LEU A 802 -4.07 -19.51 -21.11
CA LEU A 802 -3.94 -20.63 -22.00
C LEU A 802 -2.77 -20.44 -22.98
N ALA A 803 -2.63 -19.27 -23.57
CA ALA A 803 -1.53 -18.94 -24.48
C ALA A 803 -0.16 -18.99 -23.79
N LEU A 804 -0.04 -18.38 -22.61
CA LEU A 804 1.20 -18.42 -21.80
C LEU A 804 1.53 -19.82 -21.32
N GLY A 805 0.54 -20.61 -20.92
CA GLY A 805 0.72 -22.01 -20.55
C GLY A 805 1.26 -22.86 -21.69
N ALA A 806 0.64 -22.74 -22.88
CA ALA A 806 1.13 -23.41 -24.08
C ALA A 806 2.56 -22.93 -24.45
N ALA A 807 2.79 -21.62 -24.54
CA ALA A 807 4.08 -21.05 -24.90
C ALA A 807 5.21 -21.46 -23.95
N SER A 808 4.96 -21.45 -22.64
CA SER A 808 5.94 -21.85 -21.63
C SER A 808 6.28 -23.33 -21.70
N ALA A 809 5.28 -24.21 -21.92
CA ALA A 809 5.50 -25.64 -22.10
C ALA A 809 6.22 -25.95 -23.41
N PHE A 810 5.92 -25.23 -24.49
CA PHE A 810 6.65 -25.35 -25.77
C PHE A 810 8.09 -24.87 -25.64
N ALA A 811 8.35 -23.71 -25.02
CA ALA A 811 9.71 -23.22 -24.80
C ALA A 811 10.56 -24.22 -24.01
N GLY A 812 10.02 -24.76 -22.90
CA GLY A 812 10.69 -25.75 -22.09
C GLY A 812 10.86 -27.10 -22.83
N GLY A 813 9.84 -27.52 -23.60
CA GLY A 813 9.89 -28.69 -24.46
C GLY A 813 10.97 -28.57 -25.53
N TRP A 814 11.11 -27.41 -26.17
CA TRP A 814 12.12 -27.15 -27.18
C TRP A 814 13.56 -27.34 -26.63
N PHE A 815 13.87 -26.69 -25.49
CA PHE A 815 15.19 -26.82 -24.87
C PHE A 815 15.47 -28.25 -24.39
N GLY A 816 14.47 -28.95 -23.87
CA GLY A 816 14.58 -30.33 -23.45
C GLY A 816 14.76 -31.30 -24.63
N LEU A 817 13.95 -31.13 -25.68
CA LEU A 817 13.91 -31.99 -26.85
C LEU A 817 15.23 -31.91 -27.65
N HIS A 818 15.75 -30.71 -27.88
CA HIS A 818 16.97 -30.52 -28.63
C HIS A 818 18.16 -31.27 -28.01
N ARG A 819 18.29 -31.24 -26.68
CA ARG A 819 19.34 -31.99 -25.95
C ARG A 819 19.14 -33.50 -25.92
N VAL A 820 17.89 -33.96 -25.84
CA VAL A 820 17.58 -35.39 -25.80
C VAL A 820 17.71 -36.05 -27.16
N LEU A 821 17.27 -35.42 -28.24
CA LEU A 821 17.31 -35.93 -29.60
C LEU A 821 18.72 -35.85 -30.23
N SER A 822 19.59 -34.97 -29.74
CA SER A 822 20.95 -34.82 -30.24
C SER A 822 21.92 -35.87 -29.66
N ARG A 823 21.61 -36.50 -28.53
CA ARG A 823 22.46 -37.54 -27.92
C ARG A 823 22.24 -38.92 -28.55
N PRO A 824 23.29 -39.73 -28.77
CA PRO A 824 23.15 -41.10 -29.24
C PRO A 824 22.45 -41.99 -28.18
N PRO A 825 21.51 -42.87 -28.58
CA PRO A 825 20.77 -43.73 -27.64
C PRO A 825 21.66 -44.61 -26.74
N ILE A 826 22.79 -45.08 -27.26
CA ILE A 826 23.74 -45.94 -26.56
C ILE A 826 24.34 -45.24 -25.35
N LEU A 827 24.64 -43.94 -25.42
CA LEU A 827 25.19 -43.17 -24.30
C LEU A 827 24.15 -42.96 -23.19
N THR A 828 22.89 -42.71 -23.56
CA THR A 828 21.78 -42.49 -22.57
C THR A 828 21.36 -43.80 -21.90
N LEU A 829 21.46 -44.97 -22.56
CA LEU A 829 21.19 -46.27 -21.95
C LEU A 829 22.34 -46.77 -21.09
N ARG A 830 23.59 -46.29 -21.30
CA ARG A 830 24.77 -46.64 -20.50
C ARG A 830 24.93 -45.76 -19.26
N GLU A 831 24.41 -44.53 -19.25
CA GLU A 831 24.40 -43.59 -18.11
C GLU A 831 23.20 -43.83 -17.17
N GLY A 832 22.15 -44.54 -17.58
CA GLY A 832 21.00 -44.99 -16.78
C GLY A 832 21.21 -46.43 -16.32
#